data_82b730d2adb1c4acfca095140b7a31c8
#
_entry.id   82b730d2adb1c4acfca095140b7a31c8
#
_cell.length_a   1.000
_cell.length_b   1.000
_cell.length_c   1.000
_cell.angle_alpha   90.00
_cell.angle_beta   90.00
_cell.angle_gamma   90.00
#
_symmetry.space_group_name_H-M   'P 1'
#
loop_
_entity.id
_entity.type
_entity.pdbx_description
1 polymer ?
#
loop_
_entity_poly.entity_id
_entity_poly.type
_entity_poly.pdbx_seq_one_letter_code
_entity_poly.pdbx_strand_id
1 'polypeptide(L)'
;MSDQQAPQQFSRTSLAVAVSTACAAAPVAHAQTVAIEEIVVTATKRAESIQDVPMSITAFGNDDIVREGFKQLEDYAGRIPALSFGTRHPGGSNVIMRGCAVSGIAFAANPTTAVYLDEQPITVAGFNPDPRLIDIERVEALSGPQGSLFGDASQCGTLRIITNKPDTTGFEGWVDLGASSVAHGDVGYDVSAMVNIPISDQAAIRLVGFQAEEAGYIDNVLGASPVGDVYPKGRVGTFDNSEFVEEDVNTSTTTGVRANLRWLPTENWNVDIGAIYQKLEEDGFGDTDLPENDLVAASLGEWQQLRYEEEDFEDEWYQLALTLEGRLGGADVVLATSFMNREYLFRADATTYLGSWQERYIPKWNDAADPRDCYLSDACSAIYDFWPSQDPRAQVFSLGESDRTSIELRVATPSDSDSRWSGIIGAFYNKVEEHAHFASNVKDLDQSGIAGTFPLLDIDGNPRLDDDGNVVYYYFGGAHHYLNYLAFYYNCGTGVNNTNDCTYPVYPSNNWWTGVYDNTLKQFAIFGEASFDVSENFNITLGGRWFDVDRDRRLQQGTLIGAHQDYRALPREANCADISGTGTFVNGTDYKVADHCYQDSLSSASESGFVPKATLTYTFDDNRMVYGTYSEGFRRGGANAAKPRSVFGRTPLNTYDSDLVKNYEIGAKTTLADGRVQFNVTAYRMIWEDIQIETEDPTPFLFNLGIINFPEAEITGVEAFLNWIPADGWNVTANLGLNEAELSKDGVFQVDGAPVDRSAKKGTPLPLTPDMKASLSVDRYFDNKLWGAEPSFAIGVQHTGDSVSSLAGIQSIEAATLARKQSAYTLVNLRFGLDAENWSANLYVNNATDEYAEEYYNDRWFQTRLSVNRPRTIGINYRRHFK
;
A
#
# COMPACT_ATOMS: atom_id res chain seq x y z
N MET A 1 38.19 -9.78 22.40
CA MET A 1 37.62 -9.59 23.74
C MET A 1 36.39 -8.74 23.52
N SER A 2 35.33 -9.41 23.40
CA SER A 2 34.01 -8.96 22.99
C SER A 2 33.26 -8.42 24.21
N ASP A 3 32.86 -7.16 24.18
CA ASP A 3 31.76 -6.67 25.02
C ASP A 3 30.52 -6.58 24.14
N GLN A 4 29.71 -7.61 24.19
CA GLN A 4 28.32 -7.58 23.73
C GLN A 4 27.50 -6.81 24.78
N GLN A 5 27.07 -5.62 24.46
CA GLN A 5 26.00 -4.96 25.19
C GLN A 5 24.69 -5.66 24.82
N ALA A 6 24.10 -6.31 25.81
CA ALA A 6 22.76 -6.89 25.72
C ALA A 6 21.70 -5.76 25.58
N PRO A 7 20.65 -5.93 24.78
CA PRO A 7 19.56 -4.97 24.69
C PRO A 7 18.88 -4.81 26.06
N GLN A 8 18.68 -3.58 26.48
CA GLN A 8 17.97 -3.26 27.72
C GLN A 8 16.48 -3.63 27.52
N GLN A 9 16.07 -4.74 28.08
CA GLN A 9 14.67 -5.07 28.25
C GLN A 9 14.01 -4.02 29.16
N PHE A 10 13.19 -3.15 28.60
CA PHE A 10 12.25 -2.34 29.38
C PHE A 10 11.27 -3.28 30.08
N SER A 11 11.40 -3.37 31.40
CA SER A 11 10.56 -4.25 32.19
C SER A 11 9.13 -3.71 32.22
N ARG A 12 8.16 -4.61 32.20
CA ARG A 12 6.70 -4.32 32.35
C ARG A 12 6.35 -3.41 33.56
N THR A 13 7.29 -3.20 34.45
CA THR A 13 7.18 -2.35 35.65
C THR A 13 7.30 -0.84 35.35
N SER A 14 7.92 -0.43 34.25
CA SER A 14 8.18 0.98 33.95
C SER A 14 6.92 1.73 33.47
N LEU A 15 6.02 1.05 32.76
CA LEU A 15 4.76 1.66 32.30
C LEU A 15 3.79 1.93 33.47
N ALA A 16 3.76 1.04 34.48
CA ALA A 16 2.91 1.20 35.66
C ALA A 16 3.35 2.36 36.59
N VAL A 17 4.65 2.71 36.59
CA VAL A 17 5.18 3.78 37.42
C VAL A 17 4.90 5.16 36.82
N ALA A 18 4.89 5.30 35.50
CA ALA A 18 4.56 6.57 34.82
C ALA A 18 3.09 6.97 35.03
N VAL A 19 2.18 6.00 35.02
CA VAL A 19 0.74 6.23 35.24
C VAL A 19 0.45 6.58 36.72
N SER A 20 1.14 5.96 37.67
CA SER A 20 0.91 6.19 39.10
C SER A 20 1.45 7.54 39.62
N THR A 21 2.42 8.13 38.95
CA THR A 21 2.98 9.43 39.36
C THR A 21 2.15 10.63 38.86
N ALA A 22 1.45 10.48 37.73
CA ALA A 22 0.57 11.51 37.17
C ALA A 22 -0.74 11.70 37.95
N CYS A 23 -1.21 10.64 38.63
CA CYS A 23 -2.49 10.66 39.37
C CYS A 23 -2.44 11.29 40.80
N ALA A 24 -1.27 11.66 41.32
CA ALA A 24 -1.13 11.99 42.78
C ALA A 24 -1.29 13.47 43.17
N ALA A 25 -1.62 14.40 42.29
CA ALA A 25 -1.65 15.85 42.60
C ALA A 25 -2.82 16.61 42.00
N ALA A 26 -4.06 16.36 42.43
CA ALA A 26 -5.21 17.24 42.05
C ALA A 26 -5.92 17.79 43.27
N PRO A 27 -6.16 19.13 43.37
CA PRO A 27 -7.09 19.73 44.33
C PRO A 27 -8.52 19.60 43.79
N VAL A 28 -9.46 19.29 44.67
CA VAL A 28 -10.89 19.14 44.35
C VAL A 28 -11.52 20.54 44.19
N ALA A 29 -11.88 20.88 42.96
CA ALA A 29 -12.75 22.03 42.64
C ALA A 29 -14.10 21.52 42.12
N HIS A 30 -15.20 22.15 42.52
CA HIS A 30 -16.55 21.80 42.05
C HIS A 30 -16.71 22.26 40.60
N ALA A 31 -17.00 21.35 39.71
CA ALA A 31 -17.11 21.62 38.30
C ALA A 31 -18.39 21.03 37.71
N GLN A 32 -18.87 21.63 36.63
CA GLN A 32 -19.82 21.02 35.72
C GLN A 32 -19.24 19.69 35.24
N THR A 33 -20.04 18.63 35.23
CA THR A 33 -19.65 17.32 34.72
C THR A 33 -19.30 17.43 33.24
N VAL A 34 -18.02 17.44 32.90
CA VAL A 34 -17.53 17.34 31.52
C VAL A 34 -17.69 15.89 31.15
N ALA A 35 -18.61 15.58 30.24
CA ALA A 35 -18.77 14.27 29.61
C ALA A 35 -17.87 14.20 28.37
N ILE A 36 -17.46 12.98 28.01
CA ILE A 36 -16.76 12.70 26.74
C ILE A 36 -17.71 13.07 25.59
N GLU A 37 -17.20 13.77 24.60
CA GLU A 37 -17.95 14.13 23.39
C GLU A 37 -18.34 12.88 22.60
N GLU A 38 -19.58 12.83 22.17
CA GLU A 38 -20.11 11.74 21.40
C GLU A 38 -19.63 11.82 19.95
N ILE A 39 -18.92 10.80 19.48
CA ILE A 39 -18.49 10.69 18.08
C ILE A 39 -19.60 9.99 17.27
N VAL A 40 -20.14 10.69 16.28
CA VAL A 40 -21.07 10.11 15.30
C VAL A 40 -20.27 9.52 14.16
N VAL A 41 -20.57 8.27 13.80
CA VAL A 41 -19.90 7.53 12.71
C VAL A 41 -20.92 7.12 11.65
N THR A 42 -20.44 6.78 10.46
CA THR A 42 -21.28 6.29 9.36
C THR A 42 -20.89 4.88 8.91
N ALA A 43 -20.42 4.08 9.86
CA ALA A 43 -19.94 2.71 9.67
C ALA A 43 -21.00 1.74 9.13
N THR A 44 -22.28 1.96 9.49
CA THR A 44 -23.44 1.19 9.01
C THR A 44 -24.12 1.82 7.78
N LYS A 45 -23.43 2.79 7.15
CA LYS A 45 -24.00 3.69 6.10
C LYS A 45 -25.20 4.52 6.59
N ARG A 46 -25.29 4.74 7.91
CA ARG A 46 -26.18 5.63 8.63
C ARG A 46 -25.39 6.39 9.68
N ALA A 47 -25.83 7.59 10.02
CA ALA A 47 -25.26 8.36 11.11
C ALA A 47 -25.74 7.80 12.46
N GLU A 48 -24.85 7.22 13.23
CA GLU A 48 -25.09 6.59 14.53
C GLU A 48 -23.97 6.93 15.51
N SER A 49 -24.25 6.93 16.81
CA SER A 49 -23.22 7.04 17.83
C SER A 49 -22.24 5.86 17.73
N ILE A 50 -20.95 6.14 17.84
CA ILE A 50 -19.93 5.07 17.85
C ILE A 50 -20.19 4.03 18.96
N GLN A 51 -20.87 4.45 20.07
CA GLN A 51 -21.23 3.56 21.17
C GLN A 51 -22.43 2.65 20.85
N ASP A 52 -23.27 3.03 19.87
CA ASP A 52 -24.46 2.27 19.49
C ASP A 52 -24.18 1.27 18.36
N VAL A 53 -23.04 1.40 17.66
CA VAL A 53 -22.69 0.52 16.54
C VAL A 53 -22.07 -0.79 17.06
N PRO A 54 -22.66 -1.97 16.80
CA PRO A 54 -22.19 -3.27 17.33
C PRO A 54 -21.04 -3.85 16.51
N MET A 55 -19.90 -3.15 16.47
CA MET A 55 -18.63 -3.58 15.86
C MET A 55 -17.45 -2.84 16.46
N SER A 56 -16.24 -3.34 16.22
CA SER A 56 -15.00 -2.66 16.61
C SER A 56 -14.72 -1.50 15.65
N ILE A 57 -14.68 -0.28 16.17
CA ILE A 57 -14.42 0.96 15.41
C ILE A 57 -13.47 1.83 16.22
N THR A 58 -12.45 2.35 15.54
CA THR A 58 -11.65 3.48 16.03
C THR A 58 -11.97 4.70 15.17
N ALA A 59 -12.27 5.83 15.79
CA ALA A 59 -12.54 7.07 15.07
C ALA A 59 -11.78 8.23 15.70
N PHE A 60 -11.29 9.14 14.84
CA PHE A 60 -10.67 10.41 15.22
C PHE A 60 -11.50 11.53 14.63
N GLY A 61 -12.02 12.41 15.48
CA GLY A 61 -12.72 13.63 15.04
C GLY A 61 -11.75 14.72 14.58
N ASN A 62 -12.31 15.81 14.05
CA ASN A 62 -11.52 16.96 13.59
C ASN A 62 -10.58 17.48 14.67
N ASP A 63 -11.06 17.61 15.91
CA ASP A 63 -10.26 18.10 17.02
C ASP A 63 -9.09 17.18 17.37
N ASP A 64 -9.27 15.86 17.28
CA ASP A 64 -8.20 14.90 17.45
C ASP A 64 -7.16 15.02 16.34
N ILE A 65 -7.61 15.09 15.06
CA ILE A 65 -6.74 15.21 13.89
C ILE A 65 -5.87 16.46 14.00
N VAL A 66 -6.47 17.61 14.33
CA VAL A 66 -5.74 18.88 14.45
C VAL A 66 -4.81 18.87 15.66
N ARG A 67 -5.29 18.40 16.82
CA ARG A 67 -4.54 18.37 18.08
C ARG A 67 -3.33 17.44 17.97
N GLU A 68 -3.53 16.24 17.43
CA GLU A 68 -2.46 15.25 17.26
C GLU A 68 -1.58 15.54 16.03
N GLY A 69 -2.00 16.48 15.16
CA GLY A 69 -1.28 16.87 13.97
C GLY A 69 -1.21 15.76 12.92
N PHE A 70 -2.28 14.96 12.79
CA PHE A 70 -2.36 13.92 11.77
C PHE A 70 -2.52 14.54 10.38
N LYS A 71 -1.62 14.24 9.48
CA LYS A 71 -1.61 14.77 8.11
C LYS A 71 -1.71 13.69 7.04
N GLN A 72 -1.18 12.50 7.30
CA GLN A 72 -1.11 11.36 6.40
C GLN A 72 -1.25 10.03 7.16
N LEU A 73 -1.36 8.91 6.46
CA LEU A 73 -1.63 7.59 7.04
C LEU A 73 -0.65 7.23 8.18
N GLU A 74 0.63 7.49 8.00
CA GLU A 74 1.69 7.15 8.95
C GLU A 74 1.48 7.82 10.33
N ASP A 75 0.93 9.04 10.37
CA ASP A 75 0.74 9.78 11.62
C ASP A 75 -0.28 9.12 12.55
N TYR A 76 -1.34 8.52 11.99
CA TYR A 76 -2.44 7.96 12.79
C TYR A 76 -2.50 6.43 12.83
N ALA A 77 -1.79 5.73 11.94
CA ALA A 77 -1.78 4.27 11.89
C ALA A 77 -1.32 3.64 13.21
N GLY A 78 -0.37 4.26 13.90
CA GLY A 78 0.11 3.83 15.22
C GLY A 78 -0.92 3.94 16.34
N ARG A 79 -1.99 4.73 16.14
CA ARG A 79 -3.09 4.92 17.10
C ARG A 79 -4.23 3.95 16.91
N ILE A 80 -4.29 3.23 15.77
CA ILE A 80 -5.34 2.24 15.47
C ILE A 80 -4.79 0.85 15.76
N PRO A 81 -5.30 0.15 16.81
CA PRO A 81 -4.74 -1.13 17.23
C PRO A 81 -4.77 -2.21 16.14
N ALA A 82 -5.85 -2.22 15.36
CA ALA A 82 -6.07 -3.20 14.31
C ALA A 82 -5.26 -2.94 13.04
N LEU A 83 -4.71 -1.73 12.85
CA LEU A 83 -4.14 -1.30 11.60
C LEU A 83 -2.62 -1.45 11.63
N SER A 84 -2.07 -2.09 10.61
CA SER A 84 -0.66 -2.03 10.22
C SER A 84 -0.56 -1.65 8.74
N PHE A 85 0.62 -1.31 8.28
CA PHE A 85 0.84 -0.96 6.89
C PHE A 85 2.25 -1.37 6.47
N GLY A 86 2.43 -1.62 5.17
CA GLY A 86 3.72 -1.69 4.54
C GLY A 86 3.82 -0.53 3.57
N THR A 87 4.83 0.29 3.72
CA THR A 87 5.07 1.43 2.83
C THR A 87 6.49 1.41 2.31
N ARG A 88 6.69 1.99 1.14
CA ARG A 88 8.01 2.36 0.61
C ARG A 88 8.14 3.88 0.56
N HIS A 89 7.02 4.57 0.40
CA HIS A 89 6.91 6.01 0.25
C HIS A 89 5.44 6.43 0.40
N PRO A 90 5.11 7.69 0.69
CA PRO A 90 3.76 8.21 0.61
C PRO A 90 3.10 7.87 -0.74
N GLY A 91 1.82 7.49 -0.74
CA GLY A 91 1.13 6.98 -1.94
C GLY A 91 1.52 5.57 -2.38
N GLY A 92 2.48 4.94 -1.69
CA GLY A 92 2.91 3.55 -1.92
C GLY A 92 2.56 2.61 -0.77
N SER A 93 1.48 2.86 -0.05
CA SER A 93 1.11 2.14 1.17
C SER A 93 0.08 1.05 0.94
N ASN A 94 0.29 -0.11 1.57
CA ASN A 94 -0.69 -1.18 1.67
C ASN A 94 -1.28 -1.20 3.07
N VAL A 95 -2.57 -0.88 3.20
CA VAL A 95 -3.28 -0.83 4.49
C VAL A 95 -3.73 -2.23 4.88
N ILE A 96 -3.40 -2.65 6.08
CA ILE A 96 -3.65 -3.99 6.60
C ILE A 96 -4.44 -3.87 7.90
N MET A 97 -5.55 -4.60 8.00
CA MET A 97 -6.36 -4.69 9.21
C MET A 97 -6.27 -6.08 9.82
N ARG A 98 -6.12 -6.16 11.17
CA ARG A 98 -6.10 -7.42 11.94
C ARG A 98 -5.13 -8.46 11.40
N GLY A 99 -4.02 -8.02 10.78
CA GLY A 99 -2.99 -8.94 10.27
C GLY A 99 -3.36 -9.74 9.01
N CYS A 100 -4.39 -9.34 8.26
CA CYS A 100 -4.69 -9.94 6.96
C CYS A 100 -3.67 -9.50 5.91
N ALA A 101 -2.43 -9.91 6.08
CA ALA A 101 -1.34 -9.59 5.18
C ALA A 101 -0.70 -10.87 4.62
N VAL A 102 -0.35 -10.85 3.36
CA VAL A 102 0.39 -11.94 2.69
C VAL A 102 1.71 -11.45 2.10
N SER A 103 1.85 -10.14 1.95
CA SER A 103 3.08 -9.47 1.55
C SER A 103 2.98 -7.99 1.91
N GLY A 104 4.09 -7.31 2.04
CA GLY A 104 4.11 -5.88 2.33
C GLY A 104 3.59 -5.05 1.16
N ILE A 105 4.20 -5.22 0.00
CA ILE A 105 3.79 -4.53 -1.24
C ILE A 105 3.56 -5.59 -2.30
N ALA A 106 2.32 -5.71 -2.77
CA ALA A 106 1.92 -6.62 -3.83
C ALA A 106 1.39 -5.82 -5.01
N PHE A 107 2.15 -5.75 -6.09
CA PHE A 107 1.76 -5.00 -7.29
C PHE A 107 0.53 -5.58 -8.00
N ALA A 108 0.27 -6.87 -7.84
CA ALA A 108 -0.78 -7.57 -8.56
C ALA A 108 -1.91 -8.09 -7.67
N ALA A 109 -1.69 -8.21 -6.36
CA ALA A 109 -2.68 -8.71 -5.43
C ALA A 109 -3.70 -7.62 -5.05
N ASN A 110 -4.96 -8.02 -4.97
CA ASN A 110 -6.01 -7.13 -4.47
C ASN A 110 -5.79 -6.82 -2.98
N PRO A 111 -6.04 -5.57 -2.52
CA PRO A 111 -5.94 -5.22 -1.11
C PRO A 111 -6.99 -5.95 -0.26
N THR A 112 -6.66 -6.15 1.03
CA THR A 112 -7.54 -6.76 2.03
C THR A 112 -8.33 -5.74 2.84
N THR A 113 -7.94 -4.47 2.76
CA THR A 113 -8.58 -3.34 3.44
C THR A 113 -8.98 -2.29 2.42
N ALA A 114 -10.24 -1.89 2.45
CA ALA A 114 -10.74 -0.82 1.58
C ALA A 114 -10.45 0.56 2.16
N VAL A 115 -10.15 1.52 1.29
CA VAL A 115 -10.00 2.94 1.63
C VAL A 115 -11.07 3.75 0.91
N TYR A 116 -11.78 4.59 1.66
CA TYR A 116 -12.85 5.45 1.16
C TYR A 116 -12.54 6.92 1.47
N LEU A 117 -12.82 7.78 0.52
CA LEU A 117 -12.89 9.23 0.71
C LEU A 117 -14.35 9.66 0.58
N ASP A 118 -14.95 10.12 1.68
CA ASP A 118 -16.39 10.29 1.83
C ASP A 118 -17.15 8.98 1.51
N GLU A 119 -18.04 8.98 0.53
CA GLU A 119 -18.82 7.82 0.09
C GLU A 119 -18.13 7.03 -1.05
N GLN A 120 -16.91 7.40 -1.46
CA GLN A 120 -16.28 6.95 -2.68
C GLN A 120 -15.09 6.01 -2.40
N PRO A 121 -15.04 4.82 -3.02
CA PRO A 121 -13.88 3.95 -2.90
C PRO A 121 -12.69 4.53 -3.69
N ILE A 122 -11.53 4.62 -3.02
CA ILE A 122 -10.27 5.05 -3.65
C ILE A 122 -9.21 3.95 -3.63
N THR A 123 -9.55 2.76 -3.16
CA THR A 123 -8.64 1.62 -3.02
C THR A 123 -8.12 1.14 -4.37
N VAL A 124 -6.81 0.95 -4.49
CA VAL A 124 -6.15 0.35 -5.66
C VAL A 124 -5.18 -0.75 -5.23
N ALA A 125 -4.81 -1.64 -6.14
CA ALA A 125 -3.77 -2.62 -5.89
C ALA A 125 -2.39 -1.96 -5.92
N GLY A 126 -1.55 -2.28 -4.94
CA GLY A 126 -0.16 -1.81 -4.88
C GLY A 126 0.01 -0.45 -4.22
N PHE A 127 -0.36 0.60 -4.90
CA PHE A 127 -0.12 1.98 -4.46
C PHE A 127 -1.45 2.68 -4.16
N ASN A 128 -1.92 2.64 -2.90
CA ASN A 128 -3.11 3.41 -2.51
C ASN A 128 -2.80 4.91 -2.48
N PRO A 129 -3.68 5.77 -3.00
CA PRO A 129 -3.55 7.20 -2.78
C PRO A 129 -3.64 7.51 -1.29
N ASP A 130 -2.86 8.48 -0.82
CA ASP A 130 -2.89 8.98 0.55
C ASP A 130 -3.45 10.41 0.59
N PRO A 131 -4.76 10.60 0.75
CA PRO A 131 -5.36 11.92 0.86
C PRO A 131 -4.88 12.65 2.10
N ARG A 132 -4.27 13.83 1.93
CA ARG A 132 -3.81 14.63 3.05
C ARG A 132 -4.98 15.08 3.94
N LEU A 133 -4.85 14.91 5.26
CA LEU A 133 -5.90 15.16 6.24
C LEU A 133 -6.05 16.66 6.56
N ILE A 134 -6.41 17.47 5.56
CA ILE A 134 -6.67 18.91 5.73
C ILE A 134 -8.17 19.16 5.69
N ASP A 135 -8.70 19.79 6.73
CA ASP A 135 -10.13 20.10 6.85
C ASP A 135 -11.00 18.82 6.75
N ILE A 136 -10.64 17.84 7.54
CA ILE A 136 -11.33 16.54 7.65
C ILE A 136 -12.25 16.56 8.86
N GLU A 137 -13.47 16.06 8.70
CA GLU A 137 -14.44 15.91 9.79
C GLU A 137 -14.03 14.78 10.72
N ARG A 138 -13.65 13.62 10.15
CA ARG A 138 -13.19 12.45 10.90
C ARG A 138 -12.56 11.39 10.02
N VAL A 139 -11.77 10.52 10.65
CA VAL A 139 -11.28 9.26 10.10
C VAL A 139 -11.94 8.12 10.88
N GLU A 140 -12.52 7.15 10.18
CA GLU A 140 -13.14 5.96 10.75
C GLU A 140 -12.38 4.71 10.30
N ALA A 141 -11.91 3.89 11.23
CA ALA A 141 -11.32 2.59 10.97
C ALA A 141 -12.26 1.48 11.46
N LEU A 142 -12.85 0.76 10.54
CA LEU A 142 -13.80 -0.32 10.78
C LEU A 142 -13.02 -1.64 10.75
N SER A 143 -12.81 -2.25 11.93
CA SER A 143 -12.05 -3.49 12.04
C SER A 143 -12.89 -4.72 11.74
N GLY A 144 -12.27 -5.70 11.07
CA GLY A 144 -12.94 -6.94 10.65
C GLY A 144 -13.71 -6.81 9.33
N PRO A 145 -14.25 -7.94 8.80
CA PRO A 145 -14.90 -7.97 7.50
C PRO A 145 -16.11 -7.05 7.39
N GLN A 146 -16.09 -6.17 6.38
CA GLN A 146 -17.16 -5.25 6.03
C GLN A 146 -17.74 -5.54 4.63
N GLY A 147 -17.53 -6.75 4.11
CA GLY A 147 -17.93 -7.15 2.76
C GLY A 147 -19.42 -6.99 2.47
N SER A 148 -20.31 -7.08 3.48
CA SER A 148 -21.75 -6.92 3.31
C SER A 148 -22.17 -5.53 2.85
N LEU A 149 -21.57 -4.45 3.38
CA LEU A 149 -21.93 -3.06 3.06
C LEU A 149 -20.93 -2.38 2.12
N PHE A 150 -19.62 -2.63 2.28
CA PHE A 150 -18.57 -1.97 1.53
C PHE A 150 -18.00 -2.82 0.38
N GLY A 151 -18.21 -4.14 0.41
CA GLY A 151 -17.90 -5.06 -0.68
C GLY A 151 -16.47 -5.51 -0.76
N ASP A 152 -15.99 -5.66 -1.98
CA ASP A 152 -14.65 -6.08 -2.33
C ASP A 152 -13.58 -5.14 -1.73
N ALA A 153 -12.42 -5.69 -1.42
CA ALA A 153 -11.34 -5.05 -0.67
C ALA A 153 -11.66 -4.73 0.82
N SER A 154 -12.91 -4.79 1.27
CA SER A 154 -13.28 -4.72 2.69
C SER A 154 -13.27 -6.10 3.36
N GLN A 155 -12.28 -6.92 2.99
CA GLN A 155 -12.16 -8.29 3.46
C GLN A 155 -11.84 -8.38 4.96
N CYS A 156 -10.96 -7.51 5.44
CA CYS A 156 -10.51 -7.50 6.84
C CYS A 156 -10.72 -6.16 7.53
N GLY A 157 -11.18 -5.15 6.80
CA GLY A 157 -11.48 -3.84 7.35
C GLY A 157 -11.74 -2.78 6.29
N THR A 158 -12.13 -1.62 6.77
CA THR A 158 -12.38 -0.43 5.93
C THR A 158 -11.86 0.81 6.65
N LEU A 159 -11.06 1.60 5.96
CA LEU A 159 -10.61 2.93 6.40
C LEU A 159 -11.42 3.98 5.64
N ARG A 160 -12.04 4.93 6.36
CA ARG A 160 -12.86 5.99 5.78
C ARG A 160 -12.36 7.34 6.22
N ILE A 161 -12.15 8.23 5.27
CA ILE A 161 -11.79 9.64 5.49
C ILE A 161 -13.00 10.47 5.08
N ILE A 162 -13.58 11.20 6.01
CA ILE A 162 -14.78 12.00 5.82
C ILE A 162 -14.40 13.47 5.86
N THR A 163 -14.72 14.22 4.81
CA THR A 163 -14.40 15.66 4.69
C THR A 163 -15.47 16.52 5.32
N ASN A 164 -15.06 17.69 5.86
CA ASN A 164 -16.01 18.71 6.31
C ASN A 164 -16.90 19.17 5.16
N LYS A 165 -18.20 19.28 5.41
CA LYS A 165 -19.17 19.74 4.43
C LYS A 165 -19.37 21.27 4.55
N PRO A 166 -19.81 21.94 3.44
CA PRO A 166 -20.15 23.36 3.48
C PRO A 166 -21.29 23.66 4.47
N ASP A 167 -21.14 24.73 5.23
CA ASP A 167 -22.15 25.21 6.21
C ASP A 167 -22.87 26.46 5.67
N THR A 168 -24.19 26.42 5.65
CA THR A 168 -25.04 27.52 5.20
C THR A 168 -25.28 28.57 6.29
N THR A 169 -24.91 28.30 7.55
CA THR A 169 -25.24 29.12 8.70
C THR A 169 -24.33 30.32 8.93
N GLY A 170 -23.05 30.23 8.46
CA GLY A 170 -22.10 31.32 8.71
C GLY A 170 -20.86 31.26 7.82
N PHE A 171 -20.25 32.43 7.68
CA PHE A 171 -18.92 32.54 7.10
C PHE A 171 -17.87 32.00 8.09
N GLU A 172 -16.98 31.17 7.63
CA GLU A 172 -15.85 30.67 8.39
C GLU A 172 -14.62 30.58 7.49
N GLY A 173 -13.46 30.84 8.04
CA GLY A 173 -12.21 30.64 7.33
C GLY A 173 -11.04 30.48 8.29
N TRP A 174 -9.98 29.86 7.83
CA TRP A 174 -8.73 29.81 8.54
C TRP A 174 -7.54 29.70 7.58
N VAL A 175 -6.37 30.12 8.08
CA VAL A 175 -5.06 29.89 7.46
C VAL A 175 -4.17 29.22 8.50
N ASP A 176 -3.51 28.15 8.12
CA ASP A 176 -2.56 27.39 8.93
C ASP A 176 -1.17 27.46 8.31
N LEU A 177 -0.16 27.70 9.15
CA LEU A 177 1.24 27.79 8.76
C LEU A 177 2.05 26.85 9.67
N GLY A 178 2.75 25.91 9.09
CA GLY A 178 3.60 24.97 9.79
C GLY A 178 5.07 25.06 9.34
N ALA A 179 5.97 24.78 10.28
CA ALA A 179 7.38 24.54 9.99
C ALA A 179 7.92 23.47 10.92
N SER A 180 8.78 22.62 10.40
CA SER A 180 9.39 21.52 11.16
C SER A 180 10.87 21.36 10.80
N SER A 181 11.62 20.75 11.70
CA SER A 181 13.01 20.33 11.47
C SER A 181 13.17 18.90 11.90
N VAL A 182 13.70 18.06 11.03
CA VAL A 182 13.94 16.65 11.25
C VAL A 182 15.38 16.45 11.73
N ALA A 183 15.59 15.63 12.76
CA ALA A 183 16.93 15.24 13.16
C ALA A 183 17.52 14.38 12.02
N HIS A 184 18.83 14.58 11.76
CA HIS A 184 19.49 13.94 10.62
C HIS A 184 18.91 14.31 9.25
N GLY A 185 18.22 15.47 9.15
CA GLY A 185 17.52 15.91 7.96
C GLY A 185 17.33 17.42 7.90
N ASP A 186 16.54 17.87 6.96
CA ASP A 186 16.33 19.27 6.62
C ASP A 186 15.08 19.87 7.32
N VAL A 187 14.61 20.99 6.81
CA VAL A 187 13.45 21.74 7.30
C VAL A 187 12.27 21.57 6.35
N GLY A 188 11.14 21.15 6.90
CA GLY A 188 9.87 21.10 6.18
C GLY A 188 8.95 22.27 6.51
N TYR A 189 7.98 22.53 5.64
CA TYR A 189 6.94 23.52 5.87
C TYR A 189 5.60 23.07 5.34
N ASP A 190 4.51 23.60 5.92
CA ASP A 190 3.17 23.43 5.38
C ASP A 190 2.37 24.72 5.45
N VAL A 191 1.58 24.96 4.43
CA VAL A 191 0.64 26.07 4.34
C VAL A 191 -0.70 25.52 3.89
N SER A 192 -1.74 25.79 4.65
CA SER A 192 -3.09 25.43 4.25
C SER A 192 -4.09 26.52 4.59
N ALA A 193 -5.20 26.55 3.85
CA ALA A 193 -6.27 27.50 4.07
C ALA A 193 -7.63 26.91 3.72
N MET A 194 -8.64 27.32 4.46
CA MET A 194 -10.03 26.97 4.20
C MET A 194 -10.88 28.23 4.24
N VAL A 195 -11.90 28.27 3.40
CA VAL A 195 -12.98 29.26 3.48
C VAL A 195 -14.33 28.60 3.22
N ASN A 196 -15.27 28.82 4.11
CA ASN A 196 -16.69 28.48 3.99
C ASN A 196 -17.50 29.75 3.72
N ILE A 197 -18.21 29.78 2.60
CA ILE A 197 -18.98 30.94 2.15
C ILE A 197 -20.46 30.53 2.02
N PRO A 198 -21.35 30.95 2.93
CA PRO A 198 -22.78 30.79 2.73
C PRO A 198 -23.23 31.72 1.60
N ILE A 199 -23.82 31.13 0.55
CA ILE A 199 -24.41 31.89 -0.59
C ILE A 199 -25.82 32.32 -0.23
N SER A 200 -26.55 31.45 0.48
CA SER A 200 -27.90 31.65 0.97
C SER A 200 -28.15 30.69 2.14
N ASP A 201 -29.33 30.80 2.78
CA ASP A 201 -29.76 29.83 3.80
C ASP A 201 -29.84 28.39 3.27
N GLN A 202 -29.81 28.21 1.96
CA GLN A 202 -29.94 26.90 1.28
C GLN A 202 -28.69 26.49 0.53
N ALA A 203 -27.64 27.31 0.45
CA ALA A 203 -26.46 26.97 -0.31
C ALA A 203 -25.19 27.56 0.28
N ALA A 204 -24.12 26.77 0.31
CA ALA A 204 -22.79 27.19 0.72
C ALA A 204 -21.72 26.54 -0.15
N ILE A 205 -20.59 27.22 -0.26
CA ILE A 205 -19.35 26.69 -0.86
C ILE A 205 -18.27 26.62 0.21
N ARG A 206 -17.50 25.51 0.21
CA ARG A 206 -16.31 25.34 1.03
C ARG A 206 -15.12 25.08 0.12
N LEU A 207 -14.08 25.88 0.25
CA LEU A 207 -12.85 25.78 -0.53
C LEU A 207 -11.68 25.51 0.42
N VAL A 208 -10.82 24.59 0.04
CA VAL A 208 -9.60 24.23 0.77
C VAL A 208 -8.44 24.22 -0.22
N GLY A 209 -7.30 24.74 0.20
CA GLY A 209 -6.06 24.65 -0.58
C GLY A 209 -4.88 24.41 0.36
N PHE A 210 -3.90 23.64 -0.07
CA PHE A 210 -2.72 23.34 0.73
C PHE A 210 -1.49 23.05 -0.12
N GLN A 211 -0.34 23.32 0.46
CA GLN A 211 0.96 22.85 0.00
C GLN A 211 1.80 22.51 1.23
N ALA A 212 2.48 21.38 1.17
CA ALA A 212 3.38 20.93 2.20
C ALA A 212 4.65 20.35 1.58
N GLU A 213 5.77 20.63 2.20
CA GLU A 213 7.06 20.02 1.93
C GLU A 213 7.52 19.31 3.20
N GLU A 214 7.56 17.97 3.13
CA GLU A 214 8.10 17.15 4.20
C GLU A 214 9.61 16.99 3.97
N ALA A 215 10.40 17.37 4.96
CA ALA A 215 11.86 17.31 4.87
C ALA A 215 12.37 15.88 4.68
N GLY A 216 13.35 15.69 3.82
CA GLY A 216 14.16 14.48 3.71
C GLY A 216 14.99 14.21 4.96
N TYR A 217 15.47 12.97 5.10
CA TYR A 217 16.31 12.53 6.22
C TYR A 217 17.13 11.27 5.91
N ILE A 218 17.10 10.81 4.67
CA ILE A 218 17.91 9.68 4.19
C ILE A 218 19.07 10.23 3.35
N ASP A 219 20.29 9.83 3.69
CA ASP A 219 21.48 10.22 2.93
C ASP A 219 21.84 9.14 1.91
N ASN A 220 21.99 9.50 0.65
CA ASN A 220 22.63 8.66 -0.34
C ASN A 220 24.14 8.85 -0.28
N VAL A 221 24.85 7.91 0.35
CA VAL A 221 26.27 8.06 0.63
C VAL A 221 27.16 7.49 -0.47
N LEU A 222 28.42 7.96 -0.54
CA LEU A 222 29.40 7.44 -1.50
C LEU A 222 29.73 5.97 -1.19
N GLY A 223 29.57 5.12 -2.17
CA GLY A 223 29.96 3.71 -2.13
C GLY A 223 30.63 3.24 -3.40
N ALA A 224 31.44 2.20 -3.27
CA ALA A 224 31.99 1.50 -4.43
C ALA A 224 30.93 0.61 -5.08
N SER A 225 31.13 0.25 -6.34
CA SER A 225 30.26 -0.69 -7.04
C SER A 225 30.03 -1.96 -6.24
N PRO A 226 28.78 -2.37 -6.00
CA PRO A 226 28.44 -3.64 -5.35
C PRO A 226 28.96 -4.85 -6.14
N VAL A 227 29.31 -4.61 -7.36
CA VAL A 227 29.67 -5.59 -8.37
C VAL A 227 31.04 -6.20 -8.16
N GLY A 228 31.92 -5.59 -7.37
CA GLY A 228 33.29 -6.07 -7.17
C GLY A 228 33.42 -7.41 -6.44
N ASP A 229 32.51 -7.70 -5.52
CA ASP A 229 32.50 -8.92 -4.71
C ASP A 229 31.47 -9.96 -5.18
N VAL A 230 30.39 -9.53 -5.82
CA VAL A 230 29.27 -10.36 -6.28
C VAL A 230 29.53 -10.97 -7.65
N TYR A 231 30.24 -10.27 -8.53
CA TYR A 231 30.60 -10.82 -9.84
C TYR A 231 31.92 -11.59 -9.80
N PRO A 232 32.02 -12.70 -10.52
CA PRO A 232 33.19 -13.52 -10.48
C PRO A 232 34.43 -12.72 -10.88
N LYS A 233 35.15 -12.26 -9.85
CA LYS A 233 36.56 -11.84 -9.84
C LYS A 233 37.03 -10.94 -11.00
N GLY A 234 36.87 -9.65 -10.82
CA GLY A 234 37.68 -8.67 -11.52
C GLY A 234 37.26 -8.30 -12.92
N ARG A 235 36.01 -8.53 -13.27
CA ARG A 235 35.50 -8.34 -14.63
C ARG A 235 34.52 -7.17 -14.81
N VAL A 236 34.10 -6.49 -13.75
CA VAL A 236 33.26 -5.30 -13.87
C VAL A 236 34.09 -4.06 -13.61
N GLY A 237 33.92 -3.02 -14.39
CA GLY A 237 34.55 -1.74 -14.18
C GLY A 237 34.18 -1.20 -12.80
N THR A 238 35.12 -0.53 -12.16
CA THR A 238 34.84 0.18 -10.92
C THR A 238 34.04 1.42 -11.28
N PHE A 239 32.74 1.37 -11.12
CA PHE A 239 31.90 2.57 -11.09
C PHE A 239 31.52 2.84 -9.63
N ASP A 240 31.24 4.08 -9.34
CA ASP A 240 30.73 4.50 -8.04
C ASP A 240 29.43 5.29 -8.24
N ASN A 241 28.83 5.70 -7.14
CA ASN A 241 27.63 6.53 -7.17
C ASN A 241 27.91 8.01 -6.92
N SER A 242 29.12 8.49 -7.18
CA SER A 242 29.52 9.87 -6.87
C SER A 242 28.66 10.94 -7.54
N GLU A 243 27.99 10.63 -8.64
CA GLU A 243 27.04 11.52 -9.33
C GLU A 243 25.71 11.69 -8.57
N PHE A 244 25.38 10.75 -7.66
CA PHE A 244 24.11 10.64 -6.94
C PHE A 244 24.27 10.76 -5.42
N VAL A 245 25.47 11.09 -4.94
CA VAL A 245 25.70 11.36 -3.50
C VAL A 245 24.99 12.64 -3.12
N GLU A 246 24.03 12.53 -2.21
CA GLU A 246 23.19 13.64 -1.78
C GLU A 246 22.71 13.40 -0.35
N GLU A 247 22.59 14.47 0.45
CA GLU A 247 21.98 14.44 1.79
C GLU A 247 20.47 14.61 1.64
N ASP A 248 19.69 13.97 2.54
CA ASP A 248 18.24 14.20 2.71
C ASP A 248 17.39 13.90 1.45
N VAL A 249 17.74 12.85 0.70
CA VAL A 249 17.17 12.56 -0.64
C VAL A 249 15.66 12.27 -0.66
N ASN A 250 15.00 11.96 0.46
CA ASN A 250 13.58 11.57 0.48
C ASN A 250 12.66 12.75 0.84
N THR A 251 12.88 13.90 0.23
CA THR A 251 11.99 15.06 0.35
C THR A 251 10.69 14.82 -0.42
N SER A 252 9.55 15.16 0.15
CA SER A 252 8.27 15.04 -0.54
C SER A 252 7.46 16.33 -0.51
N THR A 253 6.86 16.70 -1.64
CA THR A 253 5.98 17.85 -1.80
C THR A 253 4.58 17.41 -2.13
N THR A 254 3.59 17.81 -1.32
CA THR A 254 2.18 17.56 -1.60
C THR A 254 1.44 18.87 -1.81
N THR A 255 0.77 19.00 -2.95
CA THR A 255 -0.10 20.15 -3.27
C THR A 255 -1.51 19.68 -3.54
N GLY A 256 -2.51 20.38 -3.02
CA GLY A 256 -3.89 20.00 -3.30
C GLY A 256 -4.89 21.13 -3.11
N VAL A 257 -6.05 20.93 -3.76
CA VAL A 257 -7.21 21.79 -3.64
C VAL A 257 -8.49 20.98 -3.55
N ARG A 258 -9.45 21.47 -2.77
CA ARG A 258 -10.78 20.88 -2.68
C ARG A 258 -11.84 21.98 -2.74
N ALA A 259 -12.90 21.74 -3.53
CA ALA A 259 -14.06 22.61 -3.64
C ALA A 259 -15.34 21.79 -3.45
N ASN A 260 -16.14 22.15 -2.50
CA ASN A 260 -17.43 21.53 -2.20
C ASN A 260 -18.54 22.56 -2.28
N LEU A 261 -19.65 22.18 -2.91
CA LEU A 261 -20.90 22.91 -2.94
C LEU A 261 -21.97 22.08 -2.22
N ARG A 262 -22.60 22.63 -1.21
CA ARG A 262 -23.83 22.08 -0.60
C ARG A 262 -25.01 22.91 -1.02
N TRP A 263 -26.07 22.22 -1.46
CA TRP A 263 -27.35 22.83 -1.79
C TRP A 263 -28.48 22.07 -1.10
N LEU A 264 -29.31 22.80 -0.38
CA LEU A 264 -30.48 22.31 0.37
C LEU A 264 -31.76 22.75 -0.36
N PRO A 265 -32.17 22.06 -1.46
CA PRO A 265 -33.34 22.48 -2.27
C PRO A 265 -34.63 22.48 -1.46
N THR A 266 -34.72 21.65 -0.43
CA THR A 266 -35.82 21.60 0.54
C THR A 266 -35.27 21.21 1.91
N GLU A 267 -36.08 21.26 2.95
CA GLU A 267 -35.69 20.82 4.31
C GLU A 267 -35.34 19.30 4.39
N ASN A 268 -35.75 18.54 3.39
CA ASN A 268 -35.59 17.08 3.37
C ASN A 268 -34.56 16.57 2.35
N TRP A 269 -33.88 17.46 1.63
CA TRP A 269 -32.93 17.07 0.59
C TRP A 269 -31.64 17.86 0.67
N ASN A 270 -30.54 17.16 0.63
CA ASN A 270 -29.17 17.65 0.51
C ASN A 270 -28.57 17.23 -0.82
N VAL A 271 -27.91 18.15 -1.49
CA VAL A 271 -27.09 17.89 -2.69
C VAL A 271 -25.70 18.38 -2.40
N ASP A 272 -24.75 17.47 -2.33
CA ASP A 272 -23.33 17.76 -2.15
C ASP A 272 -22.58 17.44 -3.45
N ILE A 273 -21.87 18.45 -4.00
CA ILE A 273 -21.01 18.31 -5.17
C ILE A 273 -19.61 18.64 -4.74
N GLY A 274 -18.69 17.70 -4.92
CA GLY A 274 -17.29 17.83 -4.54
C GLY A 274 -16.34 17.64 -5.71
N ALA A 275 -15.26 18.40 -5.69
CA ALA A 275 -14.10 18.23 -6.54
C ALA A 275 -12.85 18.32 -5.68
N ILE A 276 -11.94 17.35 -5.83
CA ILE A 276 -10.64 17.34 -5.15
C ILE A 276 -9.56 17.03 -6.18
N TYR A 277 -8.42 17.68 -6.01
CA TYR A 277 -7.18 17.42 -6.74
C TYR A 277 -6.04 17.37 -5.75
N GLN A 278 -5.15 16.39 -5.91
CA GLN A 278 -3.91 16.30 -5.14
C GLN A 278 -2.78 15.81 -6.05
N LYS A 279 -1.60 16.42 -5.90
CA LYS A 279 -0.35 15.97 -6.48
C LYS A 279 0.68 15.78 -5.37
N LEU A 280 1.33 14.63 -5.37
CA LEU A 280 2.48 14.28 -4.55
C LEU A 280 3.69 14.12 -5.48
N GLU A 281 4.81 14.74 -5.11
CA GLU A 281 6.13 14.60 -5.74
C GLU A 281 7.11 14.21 -4.63
N GLU A 282 7.87 13.14 -4.82
CA GLU A 282 8.84 12.64 -3.87
C GLU A 282 10.17 12.41 -4.58
N ASP A 283 11.23 13.00 -4.06
CA ASP A 283 12.60 12.85 -4.53
C ASP A 283 13.30 11.79 -3.65
N GLY A 284 13.51 10.60 -4.20
CA GLY A 284 14.01 9.45 -3.43
C GLY A 284 12.94 8.77 -2.57
N PHE A 285 13.30 7.68 -1.91
CA PHE A 285 12.38 6.91 -1.08
C PHE A 285 12.84 6.89 0.38
N GLY A 286 11.87 6.80 1.30
CA GLY A 286 12.10 6.68 2.74
C GLY A 286 12.61 5.28 3.15
N ASP A 287 13.50 4.67 2.36
CA ASP A 287 14.09 3.37 2.65
C ASP A 287 15.62 3.45 2.74
N THR A 288 16.19 2.62 3.61
CA THR A 288 17.62 2.47 3.84
C THR A 288 18.11 1.10 3.37
N ASP A 289 19.41 0.91 3.34
CA ASP A 289 20.01 -0.40 3.12
C ASP A 289 20.43 -1.05 4.44
N LEU A 290 20.52 -2.39 4.44
CA LEU A 290 21.03 -3.11 5.61
C LEU A 290 22.52 -2.83 5.79
N PRO A 291 22.97 -2.58 7.04
CA PRO A 291 24.40 -2.38 7.33
C PRO A 291 25.28 -3.58 6.97
N GLU A 292 24.71 -4.79 6.99
CA GLU A 292 25.38 -6.08 6.78
C GLU A 292 25.12 -6.66 5.38
N ASN A 293 24.71 -5.84 4.44
CA ASN A 293 24.46 -6.31 3.09
C ASN A 293 25.78 -6.64 2.39
N ASP A 294 26.03 -7.92 2.12
CA ASP A 294 27.23 -8.42 1.43
C ASP A 294 27.41 -7.82 0.01
N LEU A 295 26.35 -7.22 -0.54
CA LEU A 295 26.37 -6.52 -1.83
C LEU A 295 26.94 -5.11 -1.72
N VAL A 296 27.09 -4.56 -0.51
CA VAL A 296 27.60 -3.20 -0.27
C VAL A 296 28.89 -3.27 0.53
N ALA A 297 29.99 -2.88 -0.07
CA ALA A 297 31.31 -2.92 0.56
C ALA A 297 31.50 -1.93 1.73
N ALA A 298 30.54 -1.06 1.99
CA ALA A 298 30.56 -0.04 3.03
C ALA A 298 29.61 -0.40 4.18
N SER A 299 30.03 -0.21 5.42
CA SER A 299 29.13 -0.21 6.56
C SER A 299 28.29 1.05 6.52
N LEU A 300 26.98 0.90 6.28
CA LEU A 300 26.04 2.01 6.29
C LEU A 300 25.61 2.34 7.71
N GLY A 301 25.37 3.62 7.98
CA GLY A 301 24.74 4.08 9.20
C GLY A 301 23.21 3.98 9.16
N GLU A 302 22.58 4.32 10.28
CA GLU A 302 21.12 4.56 10.33
C GLU A 302 20.77 5.70 9.37
N TRP A 303 19.59 5.65 8.75
CA TRP A 303 19.11 6.62 7.75
C TRP A 303 20.09 6.87 6.59
N GLN A 304 20.82 5.83 6.16
CA GLN A 304 21.69 5.89 4.98
C GLN A 304 21.32 4.83 3.96
N GLN A 305 21.52 5.19 2.69
CA GLN A 305 21.31 4.29 1.56
C GLN A 305 22.44 4.38 0.56
N LEU A 306 22.48 3.45 -0.39
CA LEU A 306 23.40 3.44 -1.50
C LEU A 306 22.64 3.23 -2.80
N ARG A 307 22.46 4.31 -3.56
CA ARG A 307 21.79 4.31 -4.86
C ARG A 307 22.74 4.82 -5.93
N TYR A 308 22.63 4.23 -7.10
CA TYR A 308 23.48 4.49 -8.26
C TYR A 308 22.73 5.21 -9.39
N GLU A 309 21.42 5.40 -9.24
CA GLU A 309 20.51 6.11 -10.12
C GLU A 309 19.50 6.91 -9.29
N GLU A 310 18.91 7.94 -9.88
CA GLU A 310 17.84 8.72 -9.25
C GLU A 310 16.62 7.86 -8.98
N GLU A 311 15.97 8.11 -7.84
CA GLU A 311 14.70 7.52 -7.46
C GLU A 311 13.70 8.63 -7.23
N ASP A 312 12.48 8.47 -7.73
CA ASP A 312 11.41 9.44 -7.54
C ASP A 312 10.02 8.79 -7.66
N PHE A 313 9.05 9.45 -7.08
CA PHE A 313 7.65 9.08 -7.22
C PHE A 313 6.78 10.32 -7.44
N GLU A 314 5.92 10.27 -8.44
CA GLU A 314 4.88 11.26 -8.67
C GLU A 314 3.52 10.57 -8.61
N ASP A 315 2.55 11.16 -7.92
CA ASP A 315 1.17 10.68 -7.83
C ASP A 315 0.21 11.87 -7.96
N GLU A 316 -0.50 11.92 -9.06
CA GLU A 316 -1.46 12.98 -9.38
C GLU A 316 -2.85 12.37 -9.55
N TRP A 317 -3.83 12.90 -8.84
CA TRP A 317 -5.20 12.43 -8.97
C TRP A 317 -6.23 13.53 -8.75
N TYR A 318 -7.38 13.35 -9.39
CA TYR A 318 -8.56 14.14 -9.09
C TYR A 318 -9.80 13.27 -8.96
N GLN A 319 -10.75 13.75 -8.17
CA GLN A 319 -12.04 13.09 -7.98
C GLN A 319 -13.15 14.13 -8.11
N LEU A 320 -14.19 13.78 -8.86
CA LEU A 320 -15.47 14.49 -8.89
C LEU A 320 -16.52 13.61 -8.24
N ALA A 321 -17.29 14.14 -7.30
CA ALA A 321 -18.29 13.42 -6.55
C ALA A 321 -19.62 14.18 -6.49
N LEU A 322 -20.72 13.43 -6.54
CA LEU A 322 -22.06 13.93 -6.27
C LEU A 322 -22.72 12.99 -5.26
N THR A 323 -23.21 13.57 -4.17
CA THR A 323 -24.05 12.87 -3.20
C THR A 323 -25.40 13.59 -3.09
N LEU A 324 -26.46 12.83 -3.32
CA LEU A 324 -27.82 13.28 -3.14
C LEU A 324 -28.43 12.49 -1.99
N GLU A 325 -28.79 13.17 -0.92
CA GLU A 325 -29.42 12.59 0.26
C GLU A 325 -30.76 13.21 0.52
N GLY A 326 -31.74 12.40 0.88
CA GLY A 326 -33.01 12.94 1.21
C GLY A 326 -34.05 11.93 1.69
N ARG A 327 -35.22 12.44 2.07
CA ARG A 327 -36.34 11.63 2.52
C ARG A 327 -37.46 11.59 1.49
N LEU A 328 -37.75 10.38 1.02
CA LEU A 328 -38.85 10.12 0.06
C LEU A 328 -39.93 9.28 0.74
N GLY A 329 -41.05 9.90 1.06
CA GLY A 329 -42.10 9.23 1.82
C GLY A 329 -41.65 8.88 3.23
N GLY A 330 -41.60 7.59 3.56
CA GLY A 330 -41.15 7.09 4.86
C GLY A 330 -39.75 6.42 4.79
N ALA A 331 -38.91 6.77 3.83
CA ALA A 331 -37.60 6.18 3.66
C ALA A 331 -36.53 7.24 3.38
N ASP A 332 -35.34 7.06 3.93
CA ASP A 332 -34.17 7.84 3.59
C ASP A 332 -33.51 7.23 2.33
N VAL A 333 -33.14 8.10 1.39
CA VAL A 333 -32.57 7.71 0.09
C VAL A 333 -31.24 8.43 -0.10
N VAL A 334 -30.23 7.70 -0.51
CA VAL A 334 -28.92 8.25 -0.86
C VAL A 334 -28.50 7.74 -2.24
N LEU A 335 -28.12 8.66 -3.12
CA LEU A 335 -27.41 8.38 -4.36
C LEU A 335 -26.02 9.01 -4.27
N ALA A 336 -24.99 8.19 -4.32
CA ALA A 336 -23.59 8.62 -4.36
C ALA A 336 -22.97 8.17 -5.69
N THR A 337 -22.31 9.08 -6.38
CA THR A 337 -21.59 8.77 -7.62
C THR A 337 -20.29 9.57 -7.69
N SER A 338 -19.26 8.94 -8.25
CA SER A 338 -17.97 9.61 -8.47
C SER A 338 -17.29 9.17 -9.76
N PHE A 339 -16.43 10.04 -10.20
CA PHE A 339 -15.39 9.76 -11.19
C PHE A 339 -14.05 10.17 -10.59
N MET A 340 -13.06 9.29 -10.68
CA MET A 340 -11.67 9.54 -10.25
C MET A 340 -10.74 9.14 -11.38
N ASN A 341 -9.79 10.02 -11.68
CA ASN A 341 -8.64 9.72 -12.53
C ASN A 341 -7.38 9.87 -11.69
N ARG A 342 -6.42 8.99 -11.90
CA ARG A 342 -5.13 9.01 -11.25
C ARG A 342 -4.04 8.61 -12.21
N GLU A 343 -2.94 9.34 -12.18
CA GLU A 343 -1.70 9.04 -12.87
C GLU A 343 -0.57 8.95 -11.85
N TYR A 344 0.35 7.99 -12.03
CA TYR A 344 1.54 7.90 -11.20
C TYR A 344 2.76 7.55 -12.04
N LEU A 345 3.91 8.07 -11.62
CA LEU A 345 5.23 7.68 -12.10
C LEU A 345 6.04 7.16 -10.90
N PHE A 346 6.62 6.00 -11.06
CA PHE A 346 7.55 5.38 -10.11
C PHE A 346 8.86 5.11 -10.83
N ARG A 347 9.97 5.60 -10.30
CA ARG A 347 11.31 5.36 -10.82
C ARG A 347 12.23 4.95 -9.67
N ALA A 348 12.96 3.84 -9.85
CA ALA A 348 13.84 3.30 -8.82
C ALA A 348 15.15 2.77 -9.40
N ASP A 349 16.20 2.85 -8.62
CA ASP A 349 17.48 2.19 -8.91
C ASP A 349 17.30 0.67 -8.94
N ALA A 350 17.75 0.05 -10.02
CA ALA A 350 17.73 -1.39 -10.25
C ALA A 350 19.14 -1.98 -10.45
N THR A 351 20.17 -1.22 -10.13
CA THR A 351 21.57 -1.60 -10.38
C THR A 351 21.96 -2.88 -9.66
N THR A 352 21.63 -3.00 -8.39
CA THR A 352 21.89 -4.22 -7.60
C THR A 352 21.02 -5.40 -8.03
N TYR A 353 19.76 -5.14 -8.42
CA TYR A 353 18.87 -6.14 -8.98
C TYR A 353 19.44 -6.77 -10.25
N LEU A 354 19.88 -5.95 -11.18
CA LEU A 354 20.52 -6.43 -12.42
C LEU A 354 21.78 -7.23 -12.11
N GLY A 355 22.56 -6.79 -11.11
CA GLY A 355 23.75 -7.49 -10.64
C GLY A 355 23.45 -8.90 -10.15
N SER A 356 22.48 -9.08 -9.30
CA SER A 356 22.04 -10.38 -8.77
C SER A 356 21.53 -11.31 -9.87
N TRP A 357 20.87 -10.74 -10.87
CA TRP A 357 20.43 -11.49 -12.05
C TRP A 357 21.60 -12.12 -12.81
N GLN A 358 22.64 -11.36 -13.03
CA GLN A 358 23.81 -11.83 -13.73
C GLN A 358 24.54 -12.91 -12.93
N GLU A 359 24.71 -12.74 -11.64
CA GLU A 359 25.32 -13.73 -10.77
C GLU A 359 24.57 -15.06 -10.76
N ARG A 360 23.25 -15.00 -10.69
CA ARG A 360 22.39 -16.18 -10.55
C ARG A 360 22.28 -17.00 -11.85
N TYR A 361 22.27 -16.35 -12.99
CA TYR A 361 21.92 -16.98 -14.26
C TYR A 361 23.12 -17.26 -15.16
N ILE A 362 24.13 -16.43 -15.19
CA ILE A 362 25.27 -16.59 -16.04
C ILE A 362 26.11 -17.85 -15.67
N PRO A 363 26.40 -18.17 -14.39
CA PRO A 363 27.11 -19.41 -14.04
C PRO A 363 26.37 -20.68 -14.42
N LYS A 364 25.05 -20.68 -14.39
CA LYS A 364 24.23 -21.85 -14.76
C LYS A 364 24.22 -22.11 -16.26
N TRP A 365 24.47 -21.10 -17.07
CA TRP A 365 24.65 -21.26 -18.51
C TRP A 365 25.99 -21.93 -18.87
N ASN A 366 26.95 -21.87 -17.96
CA ASN A 366 28.24 -22.58 -18.11
C ASN A 366 28.25 -24.01 -17.59
N ASP A 367 27.15 -24.51 -17.02
CA ASP A 367 27.09 -25.87 -16.54
C ASP A 367 27.01 -26.82 -17.75
N ALA A 368 28.14 -27.44 -18.06
CA ALA A 368 28.33 -28.29 -19.24
C ALA A 368 27.47 -29.58 -19.31
N ALA A 369 26.52 -29.69 -18.35
CA ALA A 369 25.61 -30.83 -18.30
C ALA A 369 24.49 -30.77 -19.35
N ASP A 370 24.18 -29.61 -19.92
CA ASP A 370 23.28 -29.48 -21.08
C ASP A 370 23.95 -28.68 -22.22
N PRO A 371 24.52 -29.34 -23.21
CA PRO A 371 25.15 -28.69 -24.35
C PRO A 371 24.20 -27.83 -25.18
N ARG A 372 22.87 -27.84 -24.90
CA ARG A 372 21.90 -26.96 -25.55
C ARG A 372 21.84 -25.60 -24.89
N ASP A 373 22.33 -25.45 -23.66
CA ASP A 373 22.21 -24.22 -22.87
C ASP A 373 23.39 -23.27 -23.10
N CYS A 374 24.50 -23.72 -23.63
CA CYS A 374 25.59 -22.86 -24.05
C CYS A 374 26.30 -23.41 -25.27
N TYR A 375 25.64 -23.39 -26.42
CA TYR A 375 26.24 -23.78 -27.73
C TYR A 375 27.41 -22.87 -28.17
N LEU A 376 27.70 -21.85 -27.35
CA LEU A 376 28.70 -20.85 -27.60
C LEU A 376 29.56 -20.68 -26.36
N SER A 377 30.39 -21.67 -25.99
CA SER A 377 31.30 -21.53 -24.84
C SER A 377 32.14 -20.24 -24.88
N ASP A 378 32.54 -19.84 -26.10
CA ASP A 378 33.28 -18.59 -26.32
C ASP A 378 32.36 -17.35 -26.29
N ALA A 379 31.08 -17.48 -26.63
CA ALA A 379 30.14 -16.37 -26.61
C ALA A 379 29.56 -16.13 -25.22
N CYS A 380 29.40 -17.15 -24.40
CA CYS A 380 29.10 -16.95 -22.97
C CYS A 380 30.28 -16.26 -22.27
N SER A 381 31.51 -16.64 -22.61
CA SER A 381 32.71 -15.92 -22.19
C SER A 381 32.69 -14.45 -22.63
N ALA A 382 32.21 -14.16 -23.83
CA ALA A 382 32.12 -12.80 -24.35
C ALA A 382 31.06 -11.94 -23.64
N ILE A 383 29.95 -12.52 -23.19
CA ILE A 383 28.96 -11.82 -22.33
C ILE A 383 29.61 -11.51 -20.98
N TYR A 384 30.38 -12.43 -20.40
CA TYR A 384 31.14 -12.18 -19.19
C TYR A 384 32.22 -11.10 -19.35
N ASP A 385 32.88 -11.07 -20.52
CA ASP A 385 33.91 -10.07 -20.80
C ASP A 385 33.33 -8.70 -21.17
N PHE A 386 32.01 -8.63 -21.39
CA PHE A 386 31.30 -7.42 -21.80
C PHE A 386 30.99 -6.48 -20.66
N TRP A 387 30.42 -6.96 -19.56
CA TRP A 387 30.03 -6.13 -18.42
C TRP A 387 31.19 -5.43 -17.73
N PRO A 388 32.43 -5.97 -17.71
CA PRO A 388 33.56 -5.33 -17.02
C PRO A 388 33.99 -3.96 -17.55
N SER A 389 33.64 -3.65 -18.78
CA SER A 389 34.10 -2.40 -19.42
C SER A 389 33.04 -1.30 -19.47
N GLN A 390 31.85 -1.56 -18.92
CA GLN A 390 30.68 -0.68 -19.06
C GLN A 390 30.11 -0.33 -17.69
N ASP A 391 29.36 0.75 -17.64
CA ASP A 391 28.59 1.19 -16.49
C ASP A 391 27.22 0.46 -16.49
N PRO A 392 27.02 -0.58 -15.67
CA PRO A 392 25.79 -1.38 -15.69
C PRO A 392 24.69 -0.77 -14.80
N ARG A 393 24.76 0.53 -14.50
CA ARG A 393 23.69 1.19 -13.75
C ARG A 393 22.37 0.96 -14.46
N ALA A 394 21.36 0.61 -13.68
CA ALA A 394 20.07 0.25 -14.19
C ALA A 394 18.97 0.95 -13.41
N GLN A 395 17.94 1.34 -14.12
CA GLN A 395 16.76 1.98 -13.56
C GLN A 395 15.51 1.22 -13.97
N VAL A 396 14.59 1.08 -13.05
CA VAL A 396 13.25 0.57 -13.31
C VAL A 396 12.24 1.72 -13.15
N PHE A 397 11.26 1.76 -14.04
CA PHE A 397 10.18 2.73 -13.93
C PHE A 397 8.82 2.08 -14.23
N SER A 398 7.77 2.63 -13.63
CA SER A 398 6.40 2.28 -13.92
C SER A 398 5.56 3.56 -14.04
N LEU A 399 4.89 3.71 -15.16
CA LEU A 399 3.89 4.75 -15.38
C LEU A 399 2.52 4.07 -15.35
N GLY A 400 1.61 4.57 -14.52
CA GLY A 400 0.25 4.03 -14.44
C GLY A 400 -0.79 5.12 -14.53
N GLU A 401 -1.89 4.79 -15.19
CA GLU A 401 -3.10 5.61 -15.28
C GLU A 401 -4.29 4.75 -14.86
N SER A 402 -5.22 5.32 -14.12
CA SER A 402 -6.45 4.65 -13.76
C SER A 402 -7.66 5.57 -13.76
N ASP A 403 -8.72 5.11 -14.41
CA ASP A 403 -10.04 5.71 -14.38
C ASP A 403 -11.00 4.88 -13.56
N ARG A 404 -11.70 5.51 -12.64
CA ARG A 404 -12.71 4.85 -11.82
C ARG A 404 -14.03 5.61 -11.88
N THR A 405 -15.11 4.87 -12.11
CA THR A 405 -16.48 5.36 -11.95
C THR A 405 -17.21 4.50 -10.95
N SER A 406 -17.81 5.10 -9.93
CA SER A 406 -18.64 4.40 -8.96
C SER A 406 -20.04 5.02 -8.85
N ILE A 407 -21.05 4.20 -8.64
CA ILE A 407 -22.44 4.60 -8.42
C ILE A 407 -23.03 3.71 -7.33
N GLU A 408 -23.57 4.30 -6.29
CA GLU A 408 -24.31 3.62 -5.24
C GLU A 408 -25.67 4.29 -5.04
N LEU A 409 -26.73 3.49 -5.06
CA LEU A 409 -28.07 3.91 -4.64
C LEU A 409 -28.49 3.06 -3.44
N ARG A 410 -28.87 3.71 -2.34
CA ARG A 410 -29.37 3.04 -1.14
C ARG A 410 -30.65 3.67 -0.60
N VAL A 411 -31.48 2.83 -0.02
CA VAL A 411 -32.73 3.21 0.65
C VAL A 411 -32.72 2.60 2.05
N ALA A 412 -33.01 3.40 3.05
CA ALA A 412 -32.98 2.99 4.45
C ALA A 412 -34.25 3.40 5.20
N THR A 413 -34.55 2.68 6.26
CA THR A 413 -35.57 3.12 7.24
C THR A 413 -35.02 4.38 7.94
N PRO A 414 -35.80 5.44 8.10
CA PRO A 414 -35.38 6.64 8.85
C PRO A 414 -34.94 6.32 10.28
N SER A 415 -33.92 7.01 10.77
CA SER A 415 -33.38 6.83 12.12
C SER A 415 -34.38 7.20 13.22
N ASP A 416 -35.32 8.09 12.91
CA ASP A 416 -36.41 8.56 13.81
C ASP A 416 -37.70 7.67 13.73
N SER A 417 -37.61 6.46 13.13
CA SER A 417 -38.74 5.55 13.00
C SER A 417 -38.98 4.79 14.31
N ASP A 418 -40.23 4.82 14.80
CA ASP A 418 -40.67 3.99 15.95
C ASP A 418 -40.88 2.49 15.61
N SER A 419 -40.51 2.08 14.40
CA SER A 419 -40.71 0.70 13.92
C SER A 419 -39.70 -0.23 14.62
N ARG A 420 -40.18 -1.41 15.05
CA ARG A 420 -39.28 -2.49 15.50
C ARG A 420 -38.45 -3.11 14.37
N TRP A 421 -38.72 -2.76 13.13
CA TRP A 421 -37.94 -3.12 11.96
C TRP A 421 -37.19 -1.90 11.43
N SER A 422 -35.93 -2.03 11.28
CA SER A 422 -35.10 -1.08 10.53
C SER A 422 -34.28 -1.82 9.50
N GLY A 423 -33.87 -1.13 8.45
CA GLY A 423 -33.09 -1.80 7.41
C GLY A 423 -32.53 -0.83 6.38
N ILE A 424 -31.60 -1.33 5.60
CA ILE A 424 -31.01 -0.67 4.45
C ILE A 424 -30.92 -1.68 3.30
N ILE A 425 -31.19 -1.23 2.10
CA ILE A 425 -30.97 -1.98 0.86
C ILE A 425 -30.32 -1.04 -0.16
N GLY A 426 -29.37 -1.57 -0.92
CA GLY A 426 -28.67 -0.77 -1.92
C GLY A 426 -28.21 -1.58 -3.12
N ALA A 427 -27.88 -0.86 -4.18
CA ALA A 427 -27.23 -1.36 -5.38
C ALA A 427 -25.95 -0.54 -5.63
N PHE A 428 -24.90 -1.23 -6.02
CA PHE A 428 -23.60 -0.65 -6.27
C PHE A 428 -23.07 -1.07 -7.63
N TYR A 429 -22.49 -0.13 -8.36
CA TYR A 429 -21.76 -0.37 -9.59
C TYR A 429 -20.40 0.33 -9.54
N ASN A 430 -19.35 -0.37 -9.94
CA ASN A 430 -18.01 0.17 -10.04
C ASN A 430 -17.35 -0.31 -11.34
N LYS A 431 -16.71 0.62 -12.05
CA LYS A 431 -15.87 0.32 -13.21
C LYS A 431 -14.50 0.94 -12.96
N VAL A 432 -13.44 0.14 -13.13
CA VAL A 432 -12.04 0.58 -13.06
C VAL A 432 -11.37 0.19 -14.35
N GLU A 433 -10.70 1.13 -14.98
CA GLU A 433 -9.82 0.93 -16.13
C GLU A 433 -8.41 1.36 -15.71
N GLU A 434 -7.47 0.45 -15.82
CA GLU A 434 -6.07 0.68 -15.46
C GLU A 434 -5.20 0.40 -16.65
N HIS A 435 -4.29 1.31 -16.92
CA HIS A 435 -3.24 1.18 -17.91
C HIS A 435 -1.90 1.42 -17.21
N ALA A 436 -0.96 0.49 -17.32
CA ALA A 436 0.36 0.66 -16.75
C ALA A 436 1.44 0.24 -17.74
N HIS A 437 2.45 1.05 -17.86
CA HIS A 437 3.66 0.78 -18.61
C HIS A 437 4.84 0.62 -17.63
N PHE A 438 5.51 -0.51 -17.71
CA PHE A 438 6.65 -0.83 -16.89
C PHE A 438 7.87 -1.11 -17.79
N ALA A 439 9.03 -0.57 -17.43
CA ALA A 439 10.25 -0.87 -18.16
C ALA A 439 11.48 -0.80 -17.24
N SER A 440 12.53 -1.49 -17.66
CA SER A 440 13.85 -1.41 -17.06
C SER A 440 14.89 -1.04 -18.11
N ASN A 441 15.66 -0.02 -17.81
CA ASN A 441 16.74 0.48 -18.65
C ASN A 441 18.08 0.17 -18.00
N VAL A 442 19.09 -0.13 -18.82
CA VAL A 442 20.49 -0.27 -18.40
C VAL A 442 21.29 0.79 -19.11
N LYS A 443 22.06 1.59 -18.37
CA LYS A 443 22.88 2.66 -18.91
C LYS A 443 23.89 2.09 -19.91
N ASP A 444 24.05 2.75 -21.05
CA ASP A 444 24.99 2.42 -22.10
C ASP A 444 24.91 0.99 -22.68
N LEU A 445 23.77 0.33 -22.51
CA LEU A 445 23.52 -1.00 -23.06
C LEU A 445 23.75 -1.05 -24.59
N ASP A 446 23.43 0.04 -25.30
CA ASP A 446 23.61 0.22 -26.73
C ASP A 446 25.07 0.46 -27.16
N GLN A 447 25.89 0.99 -26.22
CA GLN A 447 27.29 1.36 -26.50
C GLN A 447 28.26 0.26 -26.07
N SER A 448 27.73 -0.89 -25.70
CA SER A 448 28.53 -2.01 -25.24
C SER A 448 29.58 -2.41 -26.26
N GLY A 449 30.83 -2.49 -25.82
CA GLY A 449 31.99 -2.73 -26.68
C GLY A 449 32.19 -4.13 -27.22
N ILE A 450 31.21 -5.01 -27.09
CA ILE A 450 31.32 -6.38 -27.63
C ILE A 450 31.28 -6.31 -29.15
N ALA A 451 32.37 -6.72 -29.75
CA ALA A 451 32.43 -6.97 -31.19
C ALA A 451 32.97 -8.37 -31.43
N GLY A 452 32.27 -9.13 -32.23
CA GLY A 452 32.71 -10.50 -32.57
C GLY A 452 32.11 -11.01 -33.86
N THR A 453 32.69 -12.07 -34.36
CA THR A 453 32.14 -12.82 -35.52
C THR A 453 31.87 -14.26 -35.08
N PHE A 454 30.65 -14.72 -35.32
CA PHE A 454 30.23 -16.09 -35.04
C PHE A 454 29.82 -16.79 -36.32
N PRO A 455 30.16 -18.07 -36.47
CA PRO A 455 29.60 -18.87 -37.58
C PRO A 455 28.08 -19.01 -37.37
N LEU A 456 27.30 -18.71 -38.39
CA LEU A 456 25.88 -19.09 -38.40
C LEU A 456 25.84 -20.63 -38.43
N LEU A 457 25.06 -21.20 -37.50
CA LEU A 457 24.85 -22.65 -37.46
C LEU A 457 23.52 -23.02 -38.13
N ASP A 458 23.44 -24.20 -38.70
CA ASP A 458 22.21 -24.81 -39.16
C ASP A 458 21.43 -25.45 -37.99
N ILE A 459 20.28 -26.06 -38.28
CA ILE A 459 19.42 -26.73 -37.30
C ILE A 459 20.09 -27.88 -36.54
N ASP A 460 21.13 -28.50 -37.18
CA ASP A 460 21.87 -29.64 -36.65
C ASP A 460 23.14 -29.19 -35.90
N GLY A 461 23.35 -27.85 -35.76
CA GLY A 461 24.51 -27.27 -35.09
C GLY A 461 25.78 -27.18 -35.91
N ASN A 462 25.70 -27.40 -37.24
CA ASN A 462 26.87 -27.28 -38.13
C ASN A 462 26.97 -25.85 -38.66
N PRO A 463 28.19 -25.35 -38.95
CA PRO A 463 28.38 -24.08 -39.62
C PRO A 463 27.62 -24.01 -40.94
N ARG A 464 26.80 -22.97 -41.09
CA ARG A 464 26.06 -22.71 -42.34
C ARG A 464 27.04 -22.27 -43.41
N LEU A 465 26.93 -22.83 -44.60
CA LEU A 465 27.77 -22.49 -45.74
C LEU A 465 26.97 -21.61 -46.70
N ASP A 466 27.65 -20.67 -47.38
CA ASP A 466 27.11 -19.94 -48.53
C ASP A 466 27.09 -20.82 -49.81
N ASP A 467 26.63 -20.24 -50.91
CA ASP A 467 26.55 -20.96 -52.19
C ASP A 467 27.95 -21.37 -52.74
N ASP A 468 29.02 -20.76 -52.23
CA ASP A 468 30.40 -21.03 -52.56
C ASP A 468 31.09 -22.00 -51.57
N GLY A 469 30.36 -22.45 -50.56
CA GLY A 469 30.83 -23.43 -49.58
C GLY A 469 31.64 -22.80 -48.45
N ASN A 470 31.63 -21.48 -48.27
CA ASN A 470 32.31 -20.82 -47.16
C ASN A 470 31.37 -20.73 -45.97
N VAL A 471 31.98 -20.74 -44.73
CA VAL A 471 31.22 -20.52 -43.52
C VAL A 471 30.68 -19.09 -43.49
N VAL A 472 29.37 -18.98 -43.31
CA VAL A 472 28.70 -17.69 -43.15
C VAL A 472 28.90 -17.21 -41.73
N TYR A 473 29.53 -16.05 -41.56
CA TYR A 473 29.76 -15.43 -40.25
C TYR A 473 28.77 -14.29 -40.02
N TYR A 474 28.35 -14.17 -38.79
CA TYR A 474 27.61 -13.04 -38.33
C TYR A 474 28.55 -12.12 -37.53
N TYR A 475 28.52 -10.82 -37.87
CA TYR A 475 29.29 -9.80 -37.15
C TYR A 475 28.34 -8.99 -36.29
N PHE A 476 28.66 -8.81 -35.03
CA PHE A 476 27.92 -7.90 -34.12
C PHE A 476 28.87 -6.93 -33.43
N GLY A 477 28.37 -5.75 -33.20
CA GLY A 477 29.06 -4.70 -32.42
C GLY A 477 28.14 -4.24 -31.30
N GLY A 478 28.57 -4.45 -30.06
CA GLY A 478 27.79 -4.09 -28.90
C GLY A 478 26.83 -5.17 -28.36
N ALA A 479 26.52 -5.13 -27.04
CA ALA A 479 25.62 -6.10 -26.41
C ALA A 479 24.23 -6.08 -27.01
N HIS A 480 23.75 -4.93 -27.40
CA HIS A 480 22.50 -4.78 -28.13
C HIS A 480 22.45 -5.65 -29.39
N HIS A 481 23.48 -5.62 -30.19
CA HIS A 481 23.59 -6.46 -31.38
C HIS A 481 23.71 -7.95 -31.05
N TYR A 482 24.41 -8.28 -29.97
CA TYR A 482 24.53 -9.66 -29.51
C TYR A 482 23.22 -10.25 -29.02
N LEU A 483 22.47 -9.51 -28.23
CA LEU A 483 21.16 -9.93 -27.73
C LEU A 483 20.13 -10.02 -28.88
N ASN A 484 20.21 -9.14 -29.85
CA ASN A 484 19.43 -9.21 -31.09
C ASN A 484 19.85 -10.45 -31.95
N TYR A 485 21.14 -10.77 -31.95
CA TYR A 485 21.63 -11.99 -32.63
C TYR A 485 21.07 -13.24 -31.96
N LEU A 486 21.06 -13.32 -30.65
CA LEU A 486 20.45 -14.45 -29.94
C LEU A 486 18.95 -14.55 -30.25
N ALA A 487 18.22 -13.46 -30.22
CA ALA A 487 16.82 -13.45 -30.63
C ALA A 487 16.63 -13.88 -32.09
N PHE A 488 17.47 -13.39 -33.00
CA PHE A 488 17.49 -13.81 -34.41
C PHE A 488 17.82 -15.30 -34.59
N TYR A 489 18.87 -15.80 -33.93
CA TYR A 489 19.30 -17.18 -34.00
C TYR A 489 18.19 -18.15 -33.58
N TYR A 490 17.51 -17.87 -32.48
CA TYR A 490 16.41 -18.70 -32.02
C TYR A 490 15.16 -18.57 -32.89
N ASN A 491 14.89 -17.43 -33.46
CA ASN A 491 13.74 -17.25 -34.36
C ASN A 491 13.97 -17.77 -35.77
N CYS A 492 15.17 -17.66 -36.30
CA CYS A 492 15.48 -17.95 -37.71
C CYS A 492 16.25 -19.25 -37.92
N GLY A 493 17.02 -19.74 -36.94
CA GLY A 493 17.97 -20.84 -37.07
C GLY A 493 17.44 -22.20 -36.70
N THR A 494 16.44 -22.34 -35.89
CA THR A 494 16.06 -23.61 -35.23
C THR A 494 14.94 -24.40 -35.89
N GLY A 495 14.50 -24.01 -37.06
CA GLY A 495 13.62 -24.85 -37.86
C GLY A 495 12.19 -25.08 -37.38
N VAL A 496 11.77 -24.43 -36.32
CA VAL A 496 10.39 -24.58 -35.80
C VAL A 496 9.39 -23.83 -36.68
N ASN A 497 9.83 -22.74 -37.31
CA ASN A 497 9.05 -22.07 -38.36
C ASN A 497 10.00 -21.57 -39.46
N ASN A 498 10.26 -22.39 -40.43
CA ASN A 498 11.11 -22.09 -41.58
C ASN A 498 10.46 -21.07 -42.52
N THR A 499 10.34 -19.81 -42.05
CA THR A 499 9.98 -18.69 -42.90
C THR A 499 11.23 -17.90 -43.19
N ASN A 500 11.52 -17.71 -44.48
CA ASN A 500 12.68 -16.93 -44.96
C ASN A 500 12.63 -15.41 -44.66
N ASP A 501 11.76 -14.97 -43.80
CA ASP A 501 11.59 -13.59 -43.45
C ASP A 501 12.15 -13.32 -42.02
N CYS A 502 13.47 -13.34 -41.97
CA CYS A 502 14.24 -13.05 -40.76
C CYS A 502 14.52 -11.55 -40.69
N THR A 503 13.51 -10.77 -40.35
CA THR A 503 13.73 -9.35 -40.01
C THR A 503 14.34 -9.24 -38.63
N TYR A 504 15.36 -8.41 -38.49
CA TYR A 504 16.00 -8.11 -37.22
C TYR A 504 15.05 -7.35 -36.31
N PRO A 505 14.84 -7.84 -35.08
CA PRO A 505 14.24 -7.02 -34.06
C PRO A 505 15.17 -5.84 -33.74
N VAL A 506 14.66 -4.62 -33.83
CA VAL A 506 15.39 -3.42 -33.38
C VAL A 506 14.85 -3.07 -32.01
N TYR A 507 15.58 -3.45 -30.95
CA TYR A 507 15.27 -3.01 -29.60
C TYR A 507 15.69 -1.56 -29.41
N PRO A 508 14.98 -0.77 -28.60
CA PRO A 508 15.44 0.55 -28.13
C PRO A 508 16.76 0.41 -27.40
N SER A 509 17.59 1.43 -27.46
CA SER A 509 19.01 1.37 -27.13
C SER A 509 19.35 0.84 -25.75
N ASN A 510 18.64 1.27 -24.71
CA ASN A 510 18.99 0.93 -23.31
C ASN A 510 17.94 0.08 -22.58
N ASN A 511 16.82 -0.21 -23.24
CA ASN A 511 15.72 -0.96 -22.64
C ASN A 511 15.97 -2.48 -22.73
N TRP A 512 16.02 -3.16 -21.59
CA TRP A 512 16.20 -4.61 -21.55
C TRP A 512 14.95 -5.39 -21.17
N TRP A 513 13.97 -4.73 -20.55
CA TRP A 513 12.66 -5.27 -20.26
C TRP A 513 11.58 -4.19 -20.32
N THR A 514 10.45 -4.53 -20.90
CA THR A 514 9.28 -3.66 -20.96
C THR A 514 7.99 -4.48 -20.89
N GLY A 515 6.95 -3.88 -20.29
CA GLY A 515 5.63 -4.48 -20.23
C GLY A 515 4.54 -3.42 -20.19
N VAL A 516 3.41 -3.73 -20.79
CA VAL A 516 2.18 -2.93 -20.74
C VAL A 516 1.07 -3.79 -20.18
N TYR A 517 0.36 -3.24 -19.21
CA TYR A 517 -0.81 -3.84 -18.60
C TYR A 517 -2.03 -3.01 -18.92
N ASP A 518 -3.07 -3.65 -19.44
CA ASP A 518 -4.43 -3.12 -19.46
C ASP A 518 -5.30 -3.98 -18.57
N ASN A 519 -6.04 -3.39 -17.67
CA ASN A 519 -6.94 -4.09 -16.77
C ASN A 519 -8.27 -3.36 -16.72
N THR A 520 -9.35 -4.05 -17.02
CA THR A 520 -10.71 -3.55 -16.89
C THR A 520 -11.46 -4.39 -15.88
N LEU A 521 -11.95 -3.74 -14.84
CA LEU A 521 -12.79 -4.34 -13.81
C LEU A 521 -14.19 -3.74 -13.86
N LYS A 522 -15.21 -4.59 -13.84
CA LYS A 522 -16.60 -4.18 -13.67
C LYS A 522 -17.21 -4.97 -12.54
N GLN A 523 -17.84 -4.29 -11.60
CA GLN A 523 -18.52 -4.90 -10.47
C GLN A 523 -19.93 -4.37 -10.35
N PHE A 524 -20.88 -5.29 -10.18
CA PHE A 524 -22.24 -4.96 -9.76
C PHE A 524 -22.58 -5.71 -8.48
N ALA A 525 -23.29 -5.07 -7.56
CA ALA A 525 -23.72 -5.73 -6.34
C ALA A 525 -25.08 -5.21 -5.84
N ILE A 526 -25.78 -6.09 -5.13
CA ILE A 526 -26.97 -5.75 -4.34
C ILE A 526 -26.65 -6.14 -2.89
N PHE A 527 -26.85 -5.21 -1.97
CA PHE A 527 -26.54 -5.41 -0.57
C PHE A 527 -27.67 -4.91 0.33
N GLY A 528 -27.70 -5.39 1.55
CA GLY A 528 -28.63 -4.87 2.54
C GLY A 528 -28.49 -5.52 3.89
N GLU A 529 -29.04 -4.85 4.89
CA GLU A 529 -29.17 -5.33 6.27
C GLU A 529 -30.59 -5.04 6.79
N ALA A 530 -31.13 -5.95 7.55
CA ALA A 530 -32.43 -5.80 8.23
C ALA A 530 -32.22 -6.09 9.71
N SER A 531 -32.67 -5.18 10.56
CA SER A 531 -32.59 -5.26 12.01
C SER A 531 -34.00 -5.39 12.58
N PHE A 532 -34.13 -6.20 13.61
CA PHE A 532 -35.39 -6.42 14.31
C PHE A 532 -35.20 -6.35 15.82
N ASP A 533 -35.95 -5.46 16.48
CA ASP A 533 -36.00 -5.35 17.93
C ASP A 533 -36.92 -6.41 18.50
N VAL A 534 -36.34 -7.52 18.94
CA VAL A 534 -37.09 -8.63 19.58
C VAL A 534 -37.71 -8.14 20.89
N SER A 535 -36.97 -7.30 21.62
CA SER A 535 -37.42 -6.58 22.81
C SER A 535 -36.72 -5.21 22.87
N GLU A 536 -37.05 -4.39 23.86
CA GLU A 536 -36.37 -3.10 24.11
C GLU A 536 -34.87 -3.24 24.30
N ASN A 537 -34.40 -4.43 24.74
CA ASN A 537 -33.00 -4.69 25.05
C ASN A 537 -32.29 -5.62 24.06
N PHE A 538 -33.03 -6.28 23.16
CA PHE A 538 -32.42 -7.31 22.31
C PHE A 538 -32.78 -7.10 20.83
N ASN A 539 -31.72 -6.90 20.03
CA ASN A 539 -31.78 -6.70 18.58
C ASN A 539 -31.10 -7.84 17.83
N ILE A 540 -31.66 -8.20 16.68
CA ILE A 540 -31.08 -9.13 15.70
C ILE A 540 -30.93 -8.40 14.37
N THR A 541 -29.71 -8.33 13.84
CA THR A 541 -29.44 -7.81 12.50
C THR A 541 -28.96 -8.93 11.58
N LEU A 542 -29.58 -9.05 10.42
CA LEU A 542 -29.17 -9.97 9.34
C LEU A 542 -28.89 -9.16 8.09
N GLY A 543 -27.78 -9.44 7.47
CA GLY A 543 -27.36 -8.74 6.27
C GLY A 543 -26.60 -9.63 5.29
N GLY A 544 -26.33 -9.07 4.13
CA GLY A 544 -25.51 -9.71 3.12
C GLY A 544 -25.40 -8.91 1.84
N ARG A 545 -24.48 -9.35 1.00
CA ARG A 545 -24.21 -8.78 -0.33
C ARG A 545 -24.10 -9.90 -1.36
N TRP A 546 -24.88 -9.80 -2.40
CA TRP A 546 -24.64 -10.52 -3.64
C TRP A 546 -23.83 -9.64 -4.58
N PHE A 547 -22.83 -10.23 -5.24
CA PHE A 547 -21.97 -9.52 -6.17
C PHE A 547 -21.75 -10.32 -7.45
N ASP A 548 -21.44 -9.59 -8.52
CA ASP A 548 -21.01 -10.10 -9.83
C ASP A 548 -19.86 -9.23 -10.31
N VAL A 549 -18.73 -9.87 -10.67
CA VAL A 549 -17.48 -9.18 -11.02
C VAL A 549 -16.93 -9.78 -12.30
N ASP A 550 -16.69 -8.92 -13.29
CA ASP A 550 -15.97 -9.24 -14.51
C ASP A 550 -14.62 -8.52 -14.52
N ARG A 551 -13.58 -9.24 -14.90
CA ARG A 551 -12.24 -8.70 -15.06
C ARG A 551 -11.62 -9.17 -16.37
N ASP A 552 -11.15 -8.22 -17.17
CA ASP A 552 -10.33 -8.44 -18.35
C ASP A 552 -8.93 -7.86 -18.10
N ARG A 553 -7.91 -8.66 -18.37
CA ARG A 553 -6.51 -8.25 -18.22
C ARG A 553 -5.74 -8.61 -19.48
N ARG A 554 -5.05 -7.63 -20.05
CA ARG A 554 -4.06 -7.84 -21.12
C ARG A 554 -2.68 -7.53 -20.58
N LEU A 555 -1.72 -8.41 -20.83
CA LEU A 555 -0.31 -8.19 -20.58
C LEU A 555 0.46 -8.36 -21.87
N GLN A 556 1.16 -7.32 -22.26
CA GLN A 556 2.13 -7.36 -23.35
C GLN A 556 3.50 -7.09 -22.79
N GLN A 557 4.47 -7.95 -23.03
CA GLN A 557 5.82 -7.74 -22.51
C GLN A 557 6.90 -8.26 -23.46
N GLY A 558 8.06 -7.61 -23.38
CA GLY A 558 9.27 -7.95 -24.10
C GLY A 558 10.50 -7.87 -23.20
N THR A 559 11.43 -8.78 -23.36
CA THR A 559 12.71 -8.78 -22.65
C THR A 559 13.83 -9.33 -23.52
N LEU A 560 15.02 -8.77 -23.35
CA LEU A 560 16.22 -9.27 -24.03
C LEU A 560 16.70 -10.60 -23.45
N ILE A 561 16.51 -10.83 -22.13
CA ILE A 561 17.06 -12.00 -21.44
C ILE A 561 16.09 -13.18 -21.42
N GLY A 562 14.81 -12.95 -21.18
CA GLY A 562 13.79 -14.01 -21.16
C GLY A 562 13.47 -14.61 -22.54
N ALA A 563 13.80 -13.89 -23.60
CA ALA A 563 13.68 -14.34 -24.98
C ALA A 563 14.33 -15.70 -25.26
N HIS A 564 15.36 -16.05 -24.52
CA HIS A 564 16.17 -17.23 -24.75
C HIS A 564 15.42 -18.57 -24.57
N GLN A 565 14.37 -18.63 -23.75
CA GLN A 565 13.74 -19.91 -23.41
C GLN A 565 12.31 -20.08 -23.96
N ASP A 566 11.54 -19.01 -24.07
CA ASP A 566 10.13 -19.09 -24.46
C ASP A 566 9.90 -19.02 -25.98
N TYR A 567 10.84 -18.51 -26.75
CA TYR A 567 10.70 -18.38 -28.21
C TYR A 567 10.50 -19.71 -28.97
N ARG A 568 10.87 -20.84 -28.39
CA ARG A 568 10.64 -22.15 -28.99
C ARG A 568 9.19 -22.60 -28.98
N ALA A 569 8.35 -21.98 -28.17
CA ALA A 569 6.99 -22.43 -27.88
C ALA A 569 5.88 -21.49 -28.38
N LEU A 570 6.19 -20.26 -28.82
CA LEU A 570 5.20 -19.29 -29.22
C LEU A 570 4.80 -19.39 -30.69
N PRO A 571 3.49 -19.35 -30.99
CA PRO A 571 3.07 -19.06 -32.34
C PRO A 571 3.55 -17.65 -32.73
N ARG A 572 4.08 -17.48 -33.92
CA ARG A 572 4.57 -16.21 -34.49
C ARG A 572 3.52 -15.11 -34.67
N GLU A 573 2.32 -15.30 -34.16
CA GLU A 573 1.17 -14.44 -34.38
C GLU A 573 0.89 -13.47 -33.26
N ALA A 574 1.74 -13.39 -32.20
CA ALA A 574 1.62 -12.33 -31.23
C ALA A 574 1.98 -10.98 -31.90
N ASN A 575 0.97 -10.31 -32.36
CA ASN A 575 1.10 -9.03 -33.03
C ASN A 575 1.19 -7.94 -31.95
N CYS A 576 2.41 -7.63 -31.54
CA CYS A 576 2.67 -6.57 -30.52
C CYS A 576 2.61 -5.16 -31.11
N ALA A 577 1.85 -4.95 -32.16
CA ALA A 577 1.72 -3.65 -32.82
C ALA A 577 1.27 -2.52 -31.87
N ASP A 578 0.60 -2.89 -30.77
CA ASP A 578 0.09 -1.95 -29.80
C ASP A 578 1.12 -1.53 -28.74
N ILE A 579 2.25 -2.25 -28.62
CA ILE A 579 3.37 -1.85 -27.74
C ILE A 579 4.36 -0.94 -28.47
N SER A 580 4.36 -0.93 -29.80
CA SER A 580 5.21 -0.05 -30.60
C SER A 580 4.74 1.40 -30.51
N GLY A 581 4.89 2.02 -29.36
CA GLY A 581 4.55 3.41 -29.10
C GLY A 581 5.78 4.23 -28.72
N THR A 582 5.76 5.49 -29.07
CA THR A 582 6.56 6.51 -28.42
C THR A 582 5.64 7.24 -27.47
N GLY A 583 5.98 7.31 -26.18
CA GLY A 583 5.28 8.14 -25.20
C GLY A 583 6.24 9.17 -24.63
N THR A 584 5.67 10.12 -23.91
CA THR A 584 6.44 11.10 -23.16
C THR A 584 6.03 10.95 -21.70
N PHE A 585 6.99 10.77 -20.81
CA PHE A 585 6.72 10.77 -19.37
C PHE A 585 6.19 12.14 -18.91
N VAL A 586 5.55 12.14 -17.75
CA VAL A 586 5.07 13.36 -17.10
C VAL A 586 6.20 14.39 -16.91
N ASN A 587 7.43 13.92 -16.66
CA ASN A 587 8.62 14.78 -16.59
C ASN A 587 9.15 15.25 -17.95
N GLY A 588 8.48 14.93 -19.06
CA GLY A 588 8.88 15.34 -20.42
C GLY A 588 9.94 14.44 -21.08
N THR A 589 10.33 13.34 -20.46
CA THR A 589 11.27 12.38 -21.06
C THR A 589 10.55 11.48 -22.06
N ASP A 590 11.03 11.47 -23.29
CA ASP A 590 10.47 10.59 -24.32
C ASP A 590 10.93 9.14 -24.08
N TYR A 591 10.01 8.20 -24.17
CA TYR A 591 10.31 6.78 -24.15
C TYR A 591 9.86 6.09 -25.45
N LYS A 592 10.57 5.04 -25.82
CA LYS A 592 10.21 4.18 -26.92
C LYS A 592 10.05 2.76 -26.44
N VAL A 593 8.88 2.19 -26.62
CA VAL A 593 8.61 0.80 -26.31
C VAL A 593 9.24 -0.09 -27.40
N ALA A 594 9.78 -1.22 -27.01
CA ALA A 594 10.41 -2.18 -27.92
C ALA A 594 9.42 -2.65 -29.01
N ASP A 595 9.86 -2.64 -30.27
CA ASP A 595 9.05 -3.11 -31.40
C ASP A 595 8.77 -4.62 -31.40
N HIS A 596 9.23 -5.34 -30.35
CA HIS A 596 9.09 -6.78 -30.21
C HIS A 596 8.61 -7.15 -28.83
N CYS A 597 7.47 -7.82 -28.79
CA CYS A 597 7.06 -8.55 -27.60
C CYS A 597 7.13 -10.07 -27.88
N TYR A 598 7.48 -10.79 -26.86
CA TYR A 598 7.42 -12.26 -26.87
C TYR A 598 6.14 -12.77 -26.22
N GLN A 599 5.39 -11.90 -25.59
CA GLN A 599 4.13 -12.25 -24.93
C GLN A 599 3.08 -11.18 -25.15
N ASP A 600 1.95 -11.58 -25.70
CA ASP A 600 0.68 -10.86 -25.67
C ASP A 600 -0.37 -11.83 -25.14
N SER A 601 -0.86 -11.58 -23.95
CA SER A 601 -1.82 -12.47 -23.29
C SER A 601 -3.06 -11.70 -22.85
N LEU A 602 -4.21 -12.21 -23.25
CA LEU A 602 -5.50 -11.75 -22.75
C LEU A 602 -6.04 -12.83 -21.81
N SER A 603 -6.41 -12.43 -20.61
CA SER A 603 -7.06 -13.28 -19.64
C SER A 603 -8.32 -12.61 -19.10
N SER A 604 -9.38 -13.39 -18.95
CA SER A 604 -10.65 -12.93 -18.43
C SER A 604 -11.09 -13.82 -17.27
N ALA A 605 -11.66 -13.23 -16.25
CA ALA A 605 -12.26 -13.93 -15.12
C ALA A 605 -13.62 -13.30 -14.81
N SER A 606 -14.60 -14.14 -14.51
CA SER A 606 -15.92 -13.70 -14.05
C SER A 606 -16.29 -14.51 -12.82
N GLU A 607 -16.80 -13.83 -11.82
CA GLU A 607 -17.15 -14.43 -10.54
C GLU A 607 -18.40 -13.79 -9.96
N SER A 608 -19.26 -14.59 -9.34
CA SER A 608 -20.39 -14.10 -8.56
C SER A 608 -20.51 -14.87 -7.25
N GLY A 609 -20.93 -14.19 -6.20
CA GLY A 609 -20.99 -14.77 -4.86
C GLY A 609 -21.95 -14.04 -3.92
N PHE A 610 -22.01 -14.56 -2.68
CA PHE A 610 -22.79 -13.96 -1.61
C PHE A 610 -22.02 -14.01 -0.30
N VAL A 611 -21.92 -12.87 0.39
CA VAL A 611 -21.29 -12.73 1.71
C VAL A 611 -22.33 -12.34 2.75
N PRO A 612 -22.58 -13.20 3.76
CA PRO A 612 -23.55 -12.95 4.82
C PRO A 612 -22.95 -12.18 6.00
N LYS A 613 -23.86 -11.59 6.79
CA LYS A 613 -23.58 -11.02 8.12
C LYS A 613 -24.75 -11.30 9.06
N ALA A 614 -24.45 -11.60 10.32
CA ALA A 614 -25.44 -11.75 11.37
C ALA A 614 -24.89 -11.15 12.67
N THR A 615 -25.65 -10.26 13.31
CA THR A 615 -25.29 -9.62 14.56
C THR A 615 -26.41 -9.78 15.59
N LEU A 616 -26.05 -10.10 16.80
CA LEU A 616 -26.93 -10.11 17.97
C LEU A 616 -26.45 -9.04 18.94
N THR A 617 -27.34 -8.15 19.33
CA THR A 617 -27.01 -7.04 20.24
C THR A 617 -27.92 -7.10 21.46
N TYR A 618 -27.33 -7.00 22.64
CA TYR A 618 -28.06 -6.85 23.90
C TYR A 618 -27.63 -5.56 24.61
N THR A 619 -28.56 -4.63 24.76
CA THR A 619 -28.37 -3.35 25.40
C THR A 619 -28.92 -3.40 26.82
N PHE A 620 -28.07 -3.27 27.84
CA PHE A 620 -28.49 -3.29 29.24
C PHE A 620 -29.22 -1.99 29.64
N ASP A 621 -28.72 -0.88 29.13
CA ASP A 621 -29.22 0.48 29.25
C ASP A 621 -28.55 1.36 28.18
N ASP A 622 -28.89 2.66 28.12
CA ASP A 622 -28.38 3.61 27.13
C ASP A 622 -26.85 3.73 27.09
N ASN A 623 -26.15 3.16 28.08
CA ASN A 623 -24.71 3.31 28.24
C ASN A 623 -23.92 1.99 28.14
N ARG A 624 -24.59 0.84 28.00
CA ARG A 624 -23.93 -0.45 28.03
C ARG A 624 -24.56 -1.44 27.06
N MET A 625 -23.76 -1.95 26.14
CA MET A 625 -24.15 -3.03 25.27
C MET A 625 -23.11 -4.13 25.17
N VAL A 626 -23.57 -5.32 24.83
CA VAL A 626 -22.75 -6.43 24.34
C VAL A 626 -23.28 -6.90 23.01
N TYR A 627 -22.38 -7.38 22.15
CA TYR A 627 -22.76 -7.87 20.83
C TYR A 627 -21.98 -9.13 20.45
N GLY A 628 -22.52 -9.88 19.53
CA GLY A 628 -21.85 -10.97 18.86
C GLY A 628 -22.13 -10.93 17.38
N THR A 629 -21.07 -10.97 16.56
CA THR A 629 -21.16 -10.84 15.10
C THR A 629 -20.50 -12.02 14.41
N TYR A 630 -21.19 -12.57 13.41
CA TYR A 630 -20.60 -13.35 12.33
C TYR A 630 -20.62 -12.51 11.06
N SER A 631 -19.47 -12.39 10.40
CA SER A 631 -19.36 -11.65 9.13
C SER A 631 -18.36 -12.31 8.21
N GLU A 632 -18.60 -12.16 6.90
CA GLU A 632 -17.66 -12.61 5.88
C GLU A 632 -17.14 -11.44 5.06
N GLY A 633 -15.90 -11.58 4.59
CA GLY A 633 -15.26 -10.67 3.67
C GLY A 633 -14.48 -11.46 2.63
N PHE A 634 -14.37 -10.93 1.42
CA PHE A 634 -13.74 -11.61 0.30
C PHE A 634 -12.82 -10.67 -0.48
N ARG A 635 -11.82 -11.25 -1.12
CA ARG A 635 -11.15 -10.67 -2.28
C ARG A 635 -11.53 -11.48 -3.50
N ARG A 636 -11.81 -10.79 -4.57
CA ARG A 636 -12.16 -11.43 -5.85
C ARG A 636 -11.01 -12.28 -6.37
N GLY A 637 -11.34 -13.36 -7.03
CA GLY A 637 -10.44 -14.15 -7.85
C GLY A 637 -10.01 -13.39 -9.11
N GLY A 638 -9.15 -13.99 -9.87
CA GLY A 638 -8.64 -13.37 -11.08
C GLY A 638 -7.89 -14.32 -11.99
N ALA A 639 -7.25 -13.73 -12.98
CA ALA A 639 -6.41 -14.45 -13.91
C ALA A 639 -4.98 -13.92 -13.82
N ASN A 640 -4.03 -14.84 -13.71
CA ASN A 640 -2.63 -14.55 -13.94
C ASN A 640 -2.43 -14.24 -15.42
N ALA A 641 -1.39 -13.48 -15.75
CA ALA A 641 -1.01 -13.29 -17.12
C ALA A 641 -0.79 -14.67 -17.76
N ALA A 642 -1.63 -15.03 -18.72
CA ALA A 642 -1.51 -16.32 -19.42
C ALA A 642 -0.14 -16.39 -20.11
N LYS A 643 0.67 -17.37 -19.74
CA LYS A 643 2.00 -17.56 -20.32
C LYS A 643 1.98 -18.77 -21.25
N PRO A 644 2.75 -18.71 -22.34
CA PRO A 644 2.94 -19.89 -23.16
C PRO A 644 3.52 -21.01 -22.31
N ARG A 645 3.17 -22.24 -22.69
CA ARG A 645 3.67 -23.46 -22.07
C ARG A 645 5.19 -23.38 -21.92
N SER A 646 5.71 -23.54 -20.71
CA SER A 646 7.14 -23.50 -20.49
C SER A 646 7.84 -24.57 -21.37
N VAL A 647 9.09 -24.33 -21.71
CA VAL A 647 9.93 -25.29 -22.47
C VAL A 647 9.99 -26.65 -21.76
N PHE A 648 9.70 -26.67 -20.43
CA PHE A 648 9.67 -27.86 -19.61
C PHE A 648 8.29 -28.56 -19.58
N GLY A 649 7.33 -28.14 -20.41
CA GLY A 649 6.00 -28.75 -20.52
C GLY A 649 5.06 -28.42 -19.34
N ARG A 650 5.41 -27.50 -18.46
CA ARG A 650 4.56 -27.10 -17.34
C ARG A 650 3.50 -26.10 -17.79
N THR A 651 2.30 -26.25 -17.29
CA THR A 651 1.19 -25.29 -17.54
C THR A 651 1.21 -24.25 -16.43
N PRO A 652 1.39 -22.94 -16.72
CA PRO A 652 1.30 -21.92 -15.70
C PRO A 652 -0.11 -21.88 -15.12
N LEU A 653 -0.22 -21.43 -13.86
CA LEU A 653 -1.50 -21.18 -13.22
C LEU A 653 -2.18 -20.00 -13.91
N ASN A 654 -3.23 -20.28 -14.68
CA ASN A 654 -3.91 -19.26 -15.47
C ASN A 654 -4.87 -18.43 -14.65
N THR A 655 -5.48 -19.04 -13.62
CA THR A 655 -6.50 -18.38 -12.77
C THR A 655 -6.22 -18.69 -11.32
N TYR A 656 -6.73 -17.85 -10.46
CA TYR A 656 -6.78 -18.05 -9.00
C TYR A 656 -8.19 -17.72 -8.51
N ASP A 657 -8.63 -18.44 -7.50
CA ASP A 657 -9.97 -18.30 -6.92
C ASP A 657 -10.01 -17.11 -5.95
N SER A 658 -11.22 -16.64 -5.63
CA SER A 658 -11.44 -15.72 -4.52
C SER A 658 -10.99 -16.35 -3.20
N ASP A 659 -10.52 -15.52 -2.29
CA ASP A 659 -10.29 -15.92 -0.90
C ASP A 659 -11.34 -15.32 0.03
N LEU A 660 -11.61 -16.01 1.13
CA LEU A 660 -12.71 -15.71 2.03
C LEU A 660 -12.22 -15.65 3.48
N VAL A 661 -12.58 -14.58 4.17
CA VAL A 661 -12.41 -14.46 5.63
C VAL A 661 -13.75 -14.62 6.32
N LYS A 662 -13.82 -15.56 7.26
CA LYS A 662 -14.95 -15.77 8.18
C LYS A 662 -14.57 -15.25 9.56
N ASN A 663 -15.31 -14.26 10.05
CA ASN A 663 -15.06 -13.61 11.33
C ASN A 663 -16.14 -14.01 12.36
N TYR A 664 -15.69 -14.37 13.54
CA TYR A 664 -16.49 -14.57 14.74
C TYR A 664 -16.02 -13.56 15.79
N GLU A 665 -16.90 -12.66 16.19
CA GLU A 665 -16.56 -11.54 17.04
C GLU A 665 -17.54 -11.43 18.21
N ILE A 666 -17.02 -11.09 19.38
CA ILE A 666 -17.81 -10.72 20.55
C ILE A 666 -17.22 -9.45 21.15
N GLY A 667 -18.06 -8.48 21.46
CA GLY A 667 -17.62 -7.23 22.03
C GLY A 667 -18.56 -6.65 23.06
N ALA A 668 -18.04 -5.69 23.81
CA ALA A 668 -18.80 -4.87 24.76
C ALA A 668 -18.40 -3.42 24.61
N LYS A 669 -19.39 -2.52 24.68
CA LYS A 669 -19.20 -1.08 24.71
C LYS A 669 -19.87 -0.51 25.96
N THR A 670 -19.16 0.37 26.65
CA THR A 670 -19.65 0.91 27.91
C THR A 670 -19.28 2.38 28.07
N THR A 671 -20.24 3.17 28.53
CA THR A 671 -20.05 4.54 29.00
C THR A 671 -20.37 4.57 30.48
N LEU A 672 -19.41 4.94 31.33
CA LEU A 672 -19.49 4.82 32.78
C LEU A 672 -19.16 6.19 33.43
N ALA A 673 -19.43 6.30 34.73
CA ALA A 673 -19.09 7.46 35.55
C ALA A 673 -19.67 8.78 34.98
N ASP A 674 -20.96 8.76 34.65
CA ASP A 674 -21.70 9.90 34.08
C ASP A 674 -21.03 10.47 32.81
N GLY A 675 -20.60 9.59 31.89
CA GLY A 675 -20.00 9.97 30.62
C GLY A 675 -18.49 10.27 30.69
N ARG A 676 -17.84 10.06 31.82
CA ARG A 676 -16.40 10.32 31.99
C ARG A 676 -15.48 9.15 31.59
N VAL A 677 -16.03 7.97 31.40
CA VAL A 677 -15.28 6.78 30.99
C VAL A 677 -16.00 6.07 29.86
N GLN A 678 -15.35 5.95 28.73
CA GLN A 678 -15.75 5.04 27.66
C GLN A 678 -14.76 3.89 27.62
N PHE A 679 -15.26 2.67 27.73
CA PHE A 679 -14.44 1.47 27.62
C PHE A 679 -15.11 0.46 26.70
N ASN A 680 -14.39 0.14 25.62
CA ASN A 680 -14.84 -0.81 24.60
C ASN A 680 -13.81 -1.93 24.52
N VAL A 681 -14.28 -3.18 24.39
CA VAL A 681 -13.42 -4.33 24.20
C VAL A 681 -14.06 -5.30 23.22
N THR A 682 -13.24 -5.86 22.35
CA THR A 682 -13.65 -6.82 21.33
C THR A 682 -12.66 -7.97 21.29
N ALA A 683 -13.16 -9.20 21.25
CA ALA A 683 -12.38 -10.40 20.97
C ALA A 683 -12.87 -11.02 19.66
N TYR A 684 -11.94 -11.47 18.83
CA TYR A 684 -12.27 -12.01 17.51
C TYR A 684 -11.44 -13.23 17.15
N ARG A 685 -12.01 -14.04 16.25
CA ARG A 685 -11.36 -15.15 15.58
C ARG A 685 -11.74 -15.10 14.10
N MET A 686 -10.75 -14.99 13.24
CA MET A 686 -10.93 -14.98 11.80
C MET A 686 -10.29 -16.24 11.20
N ILE A 687 -10.99 -16.87 10.27
CA ILE A 687 -10.50 -18.01 9.49
C ILE A 687 -10.42 -17.53 8.05
N TRP A 688 -9.19 -17.51 7.49
CA TRP A 688 -8.93 -17.06 6.14
C TRP A 688 -8.64 -18.25 5.24
N GLU A 689 -9.56 -18.52 4.32
CA GLU A 689 -9.55 -19.67 3.42
C GLU A 689 -9.07 -19.26 2.03
N ASP A 690 -8.36 -20.16 1.34
CA ASP A 690 -7.90 -20.02 -0.05
C ASP A 690 -7.08 -18.76 -0.32
N ILE A 691 -6.19 -18.41 0.59
CA ILE A 691 -5.44 -17.15 0.66
C ILE A 691 -4.73 -16.86 -0.66
N GLN A 692 -4.97 -15.72 -1.27
CA GLN A 692 -4.25 -15.26 -2.45
C GLN A 692 -2.86 -14.77 -2.07
N ILE A 693 -1.83 -15.48 -2.50
CA ILE A 693 -0.42 -15.15 -2.26
C ILE A 693 0.25 -14.87 -3.60
N GLU A 694 0.90 -13.71 -3.70
CA GLU A 694 1.78 -13.41 -4.82
C GLU A 694 3.11 -14.14 -4.63
N THR A 695 3.50 -14.93 -5.60
CA THR A 695 4.74 -15.70 -5.59
C THR A 695 5.38 -15.71 -6.97
N GLU A 696 6.68 -15.96 -7.01
CA GLU A 696 7.39 -16.21 -8.26
C GLU A 696 7.22 -17.65 -8.70
N ASP A 697 7.09 -17.90 -10.01
CA ASP A 697 7.14 -19.25 -10.56
C ASP A 697 8.52 -19.87 -10.24
N PRO A 698 8.57 -21.00 -9.53
CA PRO A 698 9.82 -21.64 -9.15
C PRO A 698 10.54 -22.31 -10.33
N THR A 699 9.98 -22.23 -11.53
CA THR A 699 10.66 -22.78 -12.70
C THR A 699 11.91 -21.94 -12.98
N PRO A 700 13.11 -22.52 -13.01
CA PRO A 700 14.32 -21.76 -13.33
C PRO A 700 14.15 -21.01 -14.63
N PHE A 701 14.52 -19.73 -14.63
CA PHE A 701 14.47 -18.82 -15.78
C PHE A 701 13.10 -18.25 -16.18
N LEU A 702 12.03 -18.50 -15.43
CA LEU A 702 10.75 -17.85 -15.63
C LEU A 702 10.47 -16.88 -14.47
N PHE A 703 10.70 -15.59 -14.71
CA PHE A 703 10.29 -14.52 -13.78
C PHE A 703 8.83 -14.20 -14.00
N ASN A 704 8.01 -14.94 -13.32
CA ASN A 704 6.59 -14.81 -13.43
C ASN A 704 6.01 -14.64 -12.05
N LEU A 705 5.82 -13.40 -11.64
CA LEU A 705 4.94 -13.10 -10.53
C LEU A 705 3.55 -13.60 -10.90
N GLY A 706 3.01 -14.45 -10.06
CA GLY A 706 1.66 -14.98 -10.18
C GLY A 706 1.00 -15.04 -8.82
N ILE A 707 -0.32 -15.02 -8.81
CA ILE A 707 -1.10 -15.23 -7.61
C ILE A 707 -1.53 -16.69 -7.57
N ILE A 708 -1.38 -17.30 -6.41
CA ILE A 708 -1.84 -18.66 -6.11
C ILE A 708 -2.78 -18.63 -4.90
N ASN A 709 -3.64 -19.64 -4.78
CA ASN A 709 -4.41 -19.85 -3.57
C ASN A 709 -3.65 -20.78 -2.61
N PHE A 710 -3.54 -20.33 -1.36
CA PHE A 710 -2.89 -21.05 -0.27
C PHE A 710 -3.92 -21.51 0.76
N PRO A 711 -3.73 -22.65 1.47
CA PRO A 711 -4.85 -23.31 2.09
C PRO A 711 -5.63 -22.50 3.14
N GLU A 712 -4.98 -22.04 4.21
CA GLU A 712 -5.73 -21.42 5.31
C GLU A 712 -4.81 -20.78 6.34
N ALA A 713 -5.26 -19.63 6.89
CA ALA A 713 -4.70 -19.02 8.09
C ALA A 713 -5.76 -18.79 9.16
N GLU A 714 -5.34 -18.68 10.41
CA GLU A 714 -6.16 -18.32 11.54
C GLU A 714 -5.60 -17.05 12.18
N ILE A 715 -6.48 -16.11 12.49
CA ILE A 715 -6.14 -14.85 13.14
C ILE A 715 -7.02 -14.72 14.37
N THR A 716 -6.42 -14.59 15.55
CA THR A 716 -7.13 -14.38 16.79
C THR A 716 -6.60 -13.14 17.51
N GLY A 717 -7.49 -12.40 18.15
CA GLY A 717 -7.03 -11.21 18.84
C GLY A 717 -8.05 -10.56 19.77
N VAL A 718 -7.56 -9.53 20.45
CA VAL A 718 -8.34 -8.69 21.35
C VAL A 718 -7.99 -7.24 21.07
N GLU A 719 -9.01 -6.41 20.89
CA GLU A 719 -8.91 -4.96 20.77
C GLU A 719 -9.57 -4.31 21.97
N ALA A 720 -8.94 -3.32 22.58
CA ALA A 720 -9.49 -2.54 23.68
C ALA A 720 -9.25 -1.06 23.49
N PHE A 721 -10.26 -0.27 23.79
CA PHE A 721 -10.24 1.20 23.76
C PHE A 721 -10.70 1.75 25.10
N LEU A 722 -9.97 2.71 25.63
CA LEU A 722 -10.34 3.49 26.82
C LEU A 722 -10.22 4.97 26.51
N ASN A 723 -11.28 5.73 26.76
CA ASN A 723 -11.24 7.18 26.92
C ASN A 723 -11.73 7.55 28.30
N TRP A 724 -10.93 8.31 29.06
CA TRP A 724 -11.17 8.60 30.47
C TRP A 724 -10.84 10.03 30.83
N ILE A 725 -11.80 10.72 31.44
CA ILE A 725 -11.64 12.05 32.05
C ILE A 725 -11.48 11.90 33.57
N PRO A 726 -10.23 11.69 34.07
CA PRO A 726 -9.99 11.47 35.52
C PRO A 726 -10.35 12.68 36.39
N ALA A 727 -10.22 13.87 35.84
CA ALA A 727 -10.53 15.14 36.48
C ALA A 727 -10.73 16.18 35.37
N ASP A 728 -11.32 17.33 35.72
CA ASP A 728 -11.52 18.42 34.79
C ASP A 728 -10.19 18.91 34.21
N GLY A 729 -10.18 19.10 32.88
CA GLY A 729 -9.00 19.49 32.12
C GLY A 729 -7.99 18.33 31.92
N TRP A 730 -8.35 17.11 32.20
CA TRP A 730 -7.55 15.89 31.84
C TRP A 730 -8.33 15.03 30.89
N ASN A 731 -7.64 14.48 29.88
CA ASN A 731 -8.13 13.42 29.04
C ASN A 731 -7.06 12.34 28.92
N VAL A 732 -7.46 11.07 29.02
CA VAL A 732 -6.58 9.90 28.86
C VAL A 732 -7.21 8.97 27.85
N THR A 733 -6.53 8.79 26.72
CA THR A 733 -6.95 7.84 25.68
C THR A 733 -5.94 6.71 25.60
N ALA A 734 -6.41 5.46 25.64
CA ALA A 734 -5.55 4.29 25.48
C ALA A 734 -6.17 3.30 24.50
N ASN A 735 -5.34 2.75 23.63
CA ASN A 735 -5.69 1.69 22.70
C ASN A 735 -4.76 0.50 22.91
N LEU A 736 -5.29 -0.71 22.77
CA LEU A 736 -4.54 -1.97 22.85
C LEU A 736 -5.07 -2.94 21.81
N GLY A 737 -4.19 -3.48 20.98
CA GLY A 737 -4.42 -4.63 20.12
C GLY A 737 -3.45 -5.73 20.44
N LEU A 738 -3.97 -6.93 20.69
CA LEU A 738 -3.20 -8.17 20.78
C LEU A 738 -3.64 -9.05 19.61
N ASN A 739 -2.70 -9.54 18.83
CA ASN A 739 -3.01 -10.25 17.61
C ASN A 739 -2.07 -11.44 17.40
N GLU A 740 -2.62 -12.60 17.09
CA GLU A 740 -1.88 -13.79 16.70
C GLU A 740 -2.42 -14.23 15.33
N ALA A 741 -1.58 -14.15 14.31
CA ALA A 741 -1.95 -14.48 12.93
C ALA A 741 -0.94 -15.45 12.35
N GLU A 742 -1.39 -16.65 12.00
CA GLU A 742 -0.53 -17.73 11.51
C GLU A 742 -1.25 -18.65 10.53
N LEU A 743 -0.48 -19.37 9.73
CA LEU A 743 -1.02 -20.44 8.90
C LEU A 743 -1.60 -21.56 9.79
N SER A 744 -2.85 -21.91 9.58
CA SER A 744 -3.54 -22.98 10.33
C SER A 744 -3.34 -24.36 9.71
N LYS A 745 -2.86 -24.42 8.45
CA LYS A 745 -2.56 -25.63 7.68
C LYS A 745 -1.22 -25.53 6.98
N ASP A 746 -0.57 -26.72 6.78
CA ASP A 746 0.59 -26.81 5.90
C ASP A 746 0.17 -26.49 4.45
N GLY A 747 0.93 -25.65 3.78
CA GLY A 747 0.77 -25.33 2.37
C GLY A 747 1.99 -25.77 1.58
N VAL A 748 1.73 -26.38 0.43
CA VAL A 748 2.76 -26.81 -0.50
C VAL A 748 2.40 -26.25 -1.87
N PHE A 749 3.30 -25.50 -2.45
CA PHE A 749 3.13 -25.03 -3.81
C PHE A 749 3.18 -26.20 -4.78
N GLN A 750 2.20 -26.32 -5.65
CA GLN A 750 2.14 -27.38 -6.67
C GLN A 750 2.07 -26.76 -8.05
N VAL A 751 2.93 -27.26 -8.96
CA VAL A 751 2.86 -26.94 -10.38
C VAL A 751 2.54 -28.24 -11.13
N ASP A 752 1.48 -28.24 -11.92
CA ASP A 752 0.97 -29.43 -12.61
C ASP A 752 0.70 -30.62 -11.67
N GLY A 753 0.29 -30.36 -10.42
CA GLY A 753 0.04 -31.39 -9.43
C GLY A 753 1.29 -32.01 -8.81
N ALA A 754 2.49 -31.56 -9.18
CA ALA A 754 3.74 -31.96 -8.55
C ALA A 754 4.14 -30.94 -7.47
N PRO A 755 4.50 -31.38 -6.25
CA PRO A 755 5.01 -30.45 -5.23
C PRO A 755 6.33 -29.83 -5.69
N VAL A 756 6.45 -28.54 -5.49
CA VAL A 756 7.68 -27.78 -5.68
C VAL A 756 8.30 -27.55 -4.31
N ASP A 757 9.61 -27.36 -4.23
CA ASP A 757 10.33 -27.18 -2.97
C ASP A 757 10.05 -25.80 -2.32
N ARG A 758 8.79 -25.41 -2.33
CA ARG A 758 8.25 -24.22 -1.64
C ARG A 758 7.08 -24.65 -0.78
N SER A 759 7.24 -24.53 0.51
CA SER A 759 6.20 -24.88 1.47
C SER A 759 6.29 -23.97 2.69
N ALA A 760 5.12 -23.58 3.21
CA ALA A 760 5.04 -23.03 4.55
C ALA A 760 4.30 -24.00 5.46
N LYS A 761 4.70 -24.02 6.70
CA LYS A 761 4.16 -24.92 7.71
C LYS A 761 3.06 -24.24 8.49
N LYS A 762 2.14 -25.06 9.03
CA LYS A 762 1.26 -24.62 10.09
C LYS A 762 2.07 -23.95 11.21
N GLY A 763 1.58 -22.81 11.73
CA GLY A 763 2.26 -21.99 12.72
C GLY A 763 3.27 -21.01 12.14
N THR A 764 3.37 -20.88 10.79
CA THR A 764 4.15 -19.80 10.18
C THR A 764 3.39 -18.48 10.34
N PRO A 765 3.99 -17.45 10.98
CA PRO A 765 3.32 -16.17 11.18
C PRO A 765 3.06 -15.43 9.86
N LEU A 766 1.93 -14.75 9.79
CA LEU A 766 1.61 -13.85 8.68
C LEU A 766 2.49 -12.59 8.78
N PRO A 767 2.90 -12.02 7.63
CA PRO A 767 3.77 -10.84 7.62
C PRO A 767 3.06 -9.59 8.11
N LEU A 768 3.85 -8.58 8.49
CA LEU A 768 3.38 -7.24 8.89
C LEU A 768 2.27 -7.25 9.96
N THR A 769 2.31 -8.26 10.82
CA THR A 769 1.34 -8.47 11.87
C THR A 769 2.03 -8.42 13.22
N PRO A 770 2.15 -7.23 13.83
CA PRO A 770 2.69 -7.13 15.18
C PRO A 770 1.83 -7.92 16.18
N ASP A 771 2.48 -8.65 17.08
CA ASP A 771 1.80 -9.40 18.15
C ASP A 771 1.08 -8.50 19.16
N MET A 772 1.56 -7.26 19.31
CA MET A 772 0.96 -6.24 20.15
C MET A 772 1.10 -4.85 19.50
N LYS A 773 0.01 -4.07 19.55
CA LYS A 773 0.05 -2.62 19.34
C LYS A 773 -0.64 -1.93 20.51
N ALA A 774 0.01 -0.91 21.05
CA ALA A 774 -0.55 -0.14 22.15
C ALA A 774 -0.28 1.34 21.95
N SER A 775 -1.24 2.18 22.28
CA SER A 775 -1.04 3.62 22.34
C SER A 775 -1.67 4.20 23.60
N LEU A 776 -1.02 5.22 24.15
CA LEU A 776 -1.49 6.00 25.30
C LEU A 776 -1.30 7.47 25.01
N SER A 777 -2.36 8.27 25.12
CA SER A 777 -2.28 9.74 25.14
C SER A 777 -2.78 10.24 26.47
N VAL A 778 -2.08 11.22 27.03
CA VAL A 778 -2.48 11.95 28.22
C VAL A 778 -2.44 13.42 27.90
N ASP A 779 -3.61 14.05 27.93
CA ASP A 779 -3.79 15.47 27.64
C ASP A 779 -4.14 16.23 28.92
N ARG A 780 -3.55 17.41 29.09
CA ARG A 780 -3.83 18.34 30.15
C ARG A 780 -4.17 19.71 29.59
N TYR A 781 -5.37 20.20 29.87
CA TYR A 781 -5.86 21.54 29.55
C TYR A 781 -5.82 22.40 30.81
N PHE A 782 -5.37 23.66 30.68
CA PHE A 782 -5.20 24.57 31.81
C PHE A 782 -6.16 25.73 31.69
N ASP A 783 -6.90 26.03 32.76
CA ASP A 783 -7.86 27.14 32.83
C ASP A 783 -7.19 28.52 32.83
N ASN A 784 -5.91 28.60 33.28
CA ASN A 784 -5.17 29.85 33.35
C ASN A 784 -4.64 30.26 31.98
N LYS A 785 -5.18 31.33 31.41
CA LYS A 785 -4.77 31.82 30.10
C LYS A 785 -3.35 32.34 30.10
N LEU A 786 -2.60 31.92 29.07
CA LEU A 786 -1.27 32.44 28.73
C LEU A 786 -1.40 33.28 27.46
N TRP A 787 -1.05 34.55 27.50
CA TRP A 787 -1.24 35.51 26.39
C TRP A 787 -2.66 35.58 25.82
N GLY A 788 -3.65 35.27 26.64
CA GLY A 788 -5.06 35.28 26.24
C GLY A 788 -5.56 33.94 25.63
N ALA A 789 -4.68 32.97 25.47
CA ALA A 789 -4.98 31.63 25.01
C ALA A 789 -5.01 30.61 26.17
N GLU A 790 -5.72 29.53 26.02
CA GLU A 790 -5.80 28.40 26.94
C GLU A 790 -4.68 27.43 26.63
N PRO A 791 -3.74 27.20 27.57
CA PRO A 791 -2.65 26.27 27.32
C PRO A 791 -3.11 24.79 27.42
N SER A 792 -2.51 23.94 26.60
CA SER A 792 -2.63 22.50 26.71
C SER A 792 -1.26 21.83 26.64
N PHE A 793 -1.13 20.64 27.21
CA PHE A 793 0.05 19.79 27.10
C PHE A 793 -0.40 18.35 26.88
N ALA A 794 0.22 17.67 25.93
CA ALA A 794 -0.04 16.27 25.64
C ALA A 794 1.26 15.45 25.57
N ILE A 795 1.18 14.23 26.06
CA ILE A 795 2.19 13.20 25.85
C ILE A 795 1.53 11.97 25.20
N GLY A 796 2.05 11.54 24.07
CA GLY A 796 1.66 10.35 23.38
C GLY A 796 2.76 9.30 23.41
N VAL A 797 2.40 8.04 23.66
CA VAL A 797 3.30 6.89 23.58
C VAL A 797 2.66 5.86 22.66
N GLN A 798 3.40 5.36 21.70
CA GLN A 798 2.97 4.32 20.77
C GLN A 798 3.97 3.18 20.80
N HIS A 799 3.49 1.96 20.96
CA HIS A 799 4.30 0.75 20.96
C HIS A 799 3.82 -0.20 19.87
N THR A 800 4.74 -0.66 19.05
CA THR A 800 4.53 -1.71 18.04
C THR A 800 5.40 -2.90 18.42
N GLY A 801 4.81 -4.08 18.56
CA GLY A 801 5.47 -5.32 18.92
C GLY A 801 6.25 -5.94 17.74
N ASP A 802 6.83 -7.10 17.99
CA ASP A 802 7.58 -7.85 16.98
C ASP A 802 6.68 -8.27 15.80
N SER A 803 7.24 -8.26 14.59
CA SER A 803 6.59 -8.79 13.38
C SER A 803 7.59 -9.46 12.45
N VAL A 804 7.14 -9.99 11.31
CA VAL A 804 7.98 -10.53 10.23
C VAL A 804 7.66 -9.82 8.92
N SER A 805 8.64 -9.68 8.05
CA SER A 805 8.49 -8.92 6.79
C SER A 805 7.80 -9.70 5.67
N SER A 806 7.90 -11.03 5.67
CA SER A 806 7.42 -11.87 4.57
C SER A 806 6.94 -13.22 5.07
N LEU A 807 6.14 -13.92 4.26
CA LEU A 807 5.71 -15.27 4.56
C LEU A 807 6.83 -16.26 4.26
N ALA A 808 7.45 -16.79 5.32
CA ALA A 808 8.59 -17.69 5.20
C ALA A 808 8.27 -18.91 4.30
N GLY A 809 9.18 -19.21 3.39
CA GLY A 809 9.14 -20.41 2.54
C GLY A 809 8.38 -20.28 1.22
N ILE A 810 7.74 -19.15 0.92
CA ILE A 810 6.84 -19.04 -0.24
C ILE A 810 7.22 -17.94 -1.23
N GLN A 811 7.69 -16.80 -0.78
CA GLN A 811 7.75 -15.61 -1.62
C GLN A 811 8.93 -15.56 -2.59
N SER A 812 10.07 -16.14 -2.29
CA SER A 812 11.15 -16.33 -3.25
C SER A 812 11.96 -17.60 -2.97
N ILE A 813 12.77 -18.07 -3.93
CA ILE A 813 13.61 -19.24 -3.72
C ILE A 813 14.67 -19.00 -2.64
N GLU A 814 15.09 -17.75 -2.46
CA GLU A 814 16.05 -17.35 -1.42
C GLU A 814 15.37 -16.89 -0.14
N ALA A 815 14.25 -16.22 -0.22
CA ALA A 815 13.44 -15.83 0.95
C ALA A 815 12.82 -17.03 1.70
N ALA A 816 12.89 -18.24 1.17
CA ALA A 816 12.50 -19.44 1.90
C ALA A 816 13.24 -19.60 3.25
N THR A 817 14.33 -18.88 3.43
CA THR A 817 15.14 -18.88 4.66
C THR A 817 15.11 -17.57 5.44
N LEU A 818 14.52 -16.50 4.92
CA LEU A 818 14.77 -15.13 5.37
C LEU A 818 13.51 -14.29 5.66
N ALA A 819 12.47 -14.83 6.31
CA ALA A 819 11.50 -13.97 6.97
C ALA A 819 12.25 -13.13 8.03
N ARG A 820 12.63 -11.90 7.67
CA ARG A 820 13.31 -11.02 8.61
C ARG A 820 12.35 -10.64 9.73
N LYS A 821 12.80 -10.81 10.95
CA LYS A 821 12.09 -10.33 12.11
C LYS A 821 12.31 -8.82 12.25
N GLN A 822 11.22 -8.08 12.35
CA GLN A 822 11.21 -6.68 12.70
C GLN A 822 11.04 -6.56 14.21
N SER A 823 11.97 -5.86 14.86
CA SER A 823 11.98 -5.74 16.32
C SER A 823 10.93 -4.74 16.79
N ALA A 824 10.38 -4.98 17.98
CA ALA A 824 9.46 -4.07 18.64
C ALA A 824 10.12 -2.70 18.91
N TYR A 825 9.35 -1.62 18.77
CA TYR A 825 9.78 -0.26 19.02
C TYR A 825 8.74 0.58 19.76
N THR A 826 9.17 1.73 20.27
CA THR A 826 8.28 2.65 21.01
C THR A 826 8.58 4.10 20.64
N LEU A 827 7.58 4.81 20.13
CA LEU A 827 7.66 6.23 19.82
C LEU A 827 7.02 7.06 20.93
N VAL A 828 7.65 8.20 21.24
CA VAL A 828 7.15 9.16 22.23
C VAL A 828 6.95 10.52 21.56
N ASN A 829 5.74 11.07 21.67
CA ASN A 829 5.37 12.34 21.09
C ASN A 829 4.99 13.33 22.21
N LEU A 830 5.43 14.58 22.08
CA LEU A 830 5.14 15.65 23.02
C LEU A 830 4.49 16.83 22.28
N ARG A 831 3.48 17.45 22.89
CA ARG A 831 2.80 18.62 22.32
C ARG A 831 2.53 19.67 23.38
N PHE A 832 2.63 20.94 22.98
CA PHE A 832 2.22 22.08 23.78
C PHE A 832 1.38 23.00 22.90
N GLY A 833 0.10 23.15 23.24
CA GLY A 833 -0.89 23.94 22.54
C GLY A 833 -1.22 25.25 23.27
N LEU A 834 -1.59 26.24 22.49
CA LEU A 834 -2.19 27.52 22.93
C LEU A 834 -3.42 27.78 22.06
N ASP A 835 -4.62 27.73 22.65
CA ASP A 835 -5.89 27.94 21.97
C ASP A 835 -6.58 29.24 22.41
N ALA A 836 -6.76 30.17 21.47
CA ALA A 836 -7.49 31.41 21.67
C ALA A 836 -8.70 31.48 20.72
N GLU A 837 -9.60 32.40 20.95
CA GLU A 837 -10.86 32.55 20.18
C GLU A 837 -10.65 32.63 18.65
N ASN A 838 -9.53 33.20 18.21
CA ASN A 838 -9.29 33.48 16.79
C ASN A 838 -7.89 33.10 16.31
N TRP A 839 -7.12 32.36 17.11
CA TRP A 839 -5.86 31.77 16.73
C TRP A 839 -5.50 30.58 17.62
N SER A 840 -4.77 29.64 17.09
CA SER A 840 -4.12 28.56 17.84
C SER A 840 -2.66 28.42 17.43
N ALA A 841 -1.84 27.89 18.34
CA ALA A 841 -0.45 27.57 18.06
C ALA A 841 -0.07 26.27 18.76
N ASN A 842 0.63 25.37 18.07
CA ASN A 842 1.07 24.09 18.59
C ASN A 842 2.56 23.92 18.35
N LEU A 843 3.31 23.69 19.43
CA LEU A 843 4.68 23.20 19.40
C LEU A 843 4.65 21.69 19.62
N TYR A 844 5.33 20.96 18.76
CA TYR A 844 5.37 19.50 18.86
C TYR A 844 6.78 18.93 18.73
N VAL A 845 6.98 17.75 19.33
CA VAL A 845 8.15 16.90 19.15
C VAL A 845 7.63 15.49 18.89
N ASN A 846 7.70 15.03 17.65
CA ASN A 846 7.42 13.66 17.29
C ASN A 846 8.69 12.82 17.41
N ASN A 847 8.55 11.54 17.79
CA ASN A 847 9.69 10.65 18.05
C ASN A 847 10.75 11.31 18.96
N ALA A 848 10.33 11.79 20.13
CA ALA A 848 11.19 12.58 21.05
C ALA A 848 12.47 11.81 21.51
N THR A 849 12.44 10.49 21.46
CA THR A 849 13.55 9.60 21.82
C THR A 849 14.53 9.37 20.66
N ASP A 850 14.22 9.83 19.46
CA ASP A 850 14.98 9.59 18.23
C ASP A 850 15.18 8.10 17.94
N GLU A 851 14.11 7.34 18.11
CA GLU A 851 14.09 5.89 17.87
C GLU A 851 14.21 5.60 16.38
N TYR A 852 15.13 4.73 16.02
CA TYR A 852 15.24 4.15 14.67
C TYR A 852 14.49 2.82 14.65
N ALA A 853 13.43 2.72 13.87
CA ALA A 853 12.58 1.54 13.80
C ALA A 853 12.51 1.02 12.35
N GLU A 854 12.73 -0.29 12.21
CA GLU A 854 12.52 -1.00 10.96
C GLU A 854 11.02 -1.31 10.83
N GLU A 855 10.34 -0.64 9.90
CA GLU A 855 8.89 -0.81 9.70
C GLU A 855 8.56 -1.89 8.68
N TYR A 856 9.34 -1.96 7.59
CA TYR A 856 9.14 -2.94 6.54
C TYR A 856 10.46 -3.28 5.85
N TYR A 857 10.68 -4.58 5.59
CA TYR A 857 11.81 -5.09 4.83
C TYR A 857 11.33 -5.65 3.50
N ASN A 858 11.81 -5.05 2.40
CA ASN A 858 11.51 -5.47 1.05
C ASN A 858 12.69 -6.24 0.46
N ASP A 859 12.53 -7.54 0.27
CA ASP A 859 13.54 -8.44 -0.30
C ASP A 859 13.31 -8.76 -1.79
N ARG A 860 12.24 -8.22 -2.39
CA ARG A 860 11.80 -8.62 -3.73
C ARG A 860 12.70 -8.17 -4.87
N TRP A 861 13.46 -7.10 -4.65
CA TRP A 861 14.27 -6.50 -5.70
C TRP A 861 15.72 -6.95 -5.66
N PHE A 862 16.06 -8.03 -4.93
CA PHE A 862 17.45 -8.46 -4.66
C PHE A 862 18.34 -7.35 -4.08
N GLN A 863 17.78 -6.21 -3.86
CA GLN A 863 18.32 -5.12 -3.07
C GLN A 863 17.53 -5.09 -1.78
N THR A 864 18.21 -5.20 -0.69
CA THR A 864 17.60 -5.12 0.62
C THR A 864 17.18 -3.70 0.89
N ARG A 865 15.89 -3.42 0.85
CA ARG A 865 15.31 -2.11 1.15
C ARG A 865 14.56 -2.19 2.46
N LEU A 866 14.89 -1.29 3.34
CA LEU A 866 14.38 -1.23 4.70
C LEU A 866 13.63 0.10 4.88
N SER A 867 12.30 0.08 4.85
CA SER A 867 11.51 1.25 5.22
C SER A 867 11.65 1.50 6.71
N VAL A 868 11.91 2.73 7.08
CA VAL A 868 12.18 3.15 8.45
C VAL A 868 11.29 4.32 8.83
N ASN A 869 11.04 4.47 10.14
CA ASN A 869 10.28 5.58 10.65
C ASN A 869 11.05 6.90 10.52
N ARG A 870 10.31 8.01 10.51
CA ARG A 870 10.89 9.35 10.52
C ARG A 870 11.65 9.61 11.84
N PRO A 871 12.86 10.21 11.80
CA PRO A 871 13.62 10.64 12.97
C PRO A 871 12.87 11.66 13.82
N ARG A 872 13.44 12.02 14.99
CA ARG A 872 12.87 13.07 15.84
C ARG A 872 12.60 14.34 15.05
N THR A 873 11.33 14.76 15.05
CA THR A 873 10.89 15.97 14.35
C THR A 873 10.35 16.99 15.35
N ILE A 874 10.90 18.20 15.30
CA ILE A 874 10.45 19.32 16.12
C ILE A 874 9.76 20.32 15.20
N GLY A 875 8.52 20.72 15.52
CA GLY A 875 7.80 21.64 14.67
C GLY A 875 6.85 22.56 15.41
N ILE A 876 6.39 23.56 14.70
CA ILE A 876 5.40 24.53 15.17
C ILE A 876 4.36 24.74 14.09
N ASN A 877 3.09 24.75 14.51
CA ASN A 877 1.96 25.14 13.66
C ASN A 877 1.27 26.36 14.25
N TYR A 878 0.85 27.30 13.42
CA TYR A 878 0.06 28.48 13.78
C TYR A 878 -1.14 28.59 12.87
N ARG A 879 -2.34 28.59 13.49
CA ARG A 879 -3.60 28.77 12.77
C ARG A 879 -4.29 30.07 13.16
N ARG A 880 -4.75 30.81 12.16
CA ARG A 880 -5.56 32.01 12.32
C ARG A 880 -6.98 31.76 11.83
N HIS A 881 -7.96 31.98 12.68
CA HIS A 881 -9.39 31.84 12.35
C HIS A 881 -10.01 33.17 11.97
N PHE A 882 -10.96 33.14 11.04
CA PHE A 882 -11.78 34.28 10.59
C PHE A 882 -13.24 33.86 10.67
N LYS A 883 -14.06 34.61 11.39
CA LYS A 883 -15.49 34.36 11.57
C LYS A 883 -16.30 35.57 11.10
#